data_737dd67f7fa9c8fca4b0b007de2b3f78
#
_entry.id   737dd67f7fa9c8fca4b0b007de2b3f78
#
_cell.length_a   1.000
_cell.length_b   1.000
_cell.length_c   1.000
_cell.angle_alpha   90.00
_cell.angle_beta   90.00
_cell.angle_gamma   90.00
#
_symmetry.space_group_name_H-M   'P 1'
#
loop_
_entity.id
_entity.type
_entity.pdbx_description
1 polymer ?
#
loop_
_entity_poly.entity_id
_entity_poly.type
_entity_poly.pdbx_seq_one_letter_code
_entity_poly.pdbx_strand_id
1 'polypeptide(L)'
;MKARYIILPLLCVCMAVAAQDNSKHHHIEDSTDVFFRHLNLNEVTVTGVTGDTKLKHATAPVSIVTPQILKETASTNIIDAIAHQPGVSQLTTGGSISKPIIRGLGYNRVVVMSEGVRQEGQQWGDEHGVEVDGSSVGSVEILKGPASLMYGSDAMAGVVILHAQPTLAEGELKGNISTEYQTNNGLFNYSLQMADNQKGVVWDARYSDKMAHAYKNKYDGYVPGSQFRERAGRLMLGLNKGWGHSRLTWTAYHLTPGIVEGERDAETGELDHEDGWTGHQYSKTLPFQQVKHYKVVWDNSLNLSSGYLKAIIGYQQNRRKEFEEEMDEYELYFKLHTLTYDLRYVTNEFNGWKLSTGIGGMYQKSGNEGEEYLIPDYRLFDFGFYATATKSLGDNWTLNGGLRYDHRRLHGYELMEDGDVRFANFSRHFNGVTGSIGAVCNINEHFNLRLNLARGFRTPNMSELASNGVHEGSLRYEIGNQDLKAEYSMQADLGLEFTSQYVSAQLSLFANRIDNYIFTHRLADEIEEGYLTYAYTQGDARLLGFEAGLDLHPVHSVHFSNTFSFVDAQQMHAEPGTKYLPFTPAPKWASELKWELFHHSHTTVNHHHTTDAAHRSVLNNLYIAAGLDCYLKQSHIYSADDTETATPGYALLNLSAGTDIQVKGKKIAEFYITADNLLNMAYQNHLSRLKYADENVVTGRRGVYNMGRNITFKLVVPISL
;
A
#
# COMPACT_ATOMS: atom_id res chain seq x y z
N MET A 1 6.48 -16.60 32.29
CA MET A 1 6.29 -18.07 32.40
C MET A 1 4.83 -18.56 32.37
N LYS A 2 3.82 -17.69 32.08
CA LYS A 2 2.39 -18.10 32.04
C LYS A 2 1.80 -18.20 30.60
N ALA A 3 2.54 -17.83 29.58
CA ALA A 3 2.05 -17.91 28.18
C ALA A 3 2.24 -19.30 27.51
N ARG A 4 3.03 -20.20 28.12
CA ARG A 4 3.30 -21.53 27.55
C ARG A 4 2.13 -22.53 27.66
N TYR A 5 1.10 -22.23 28.46
CA TYR A 5 0.00 -23.17 28.70
C TYR A 5 -1.29 -22.87 27.93
N ILE A 6 -1.38 -21.75 27.22
CA ILE A 6 -2.62 -21.37 26.51
C ILE A 6 -2.63 -21.90 25.06
N ILE A 7 -1.47 -22.11 24.46
CA ILE A 7 -1.37 -22.57 23.05
C ILE A 7 -1.64 -24.06 22.92
N LEU A 8 -1.25 -24.86 23.91
CA LEU A 8 -1.40 -26.32 23.85
C LEU A 8 -2.87 -26.81 23.92
N PRO A 9 -3.77 -26.23 24.74
CA PRO A 9 -5.17 -26.66 24.76
C PRO A 9 -5.96 -26.24 23.50
N LEU A 10 -5.61 -25.14 22.82
CA LEU A 10 -6.27 -24.75 21.56
C LEU A 10 -5.93 -25.72 20.42
N LEU A 11 -4.69 -26.18 20.34
CA LEU A 11 -4.29 -27.22 19.38
C LEU A 11 -4.98 -28.56 19.63
N CYS A 12 -5.18 -28.92 20.90
CA CYS A 12 -5.87 -30.16 21.28
C CYS A 12 -7.37 -30.12 20.95
N VAL A 13 -8.03 -28.96 21.06
CA VAL A 13 -9.44 -28.79 20.69
C VAL A 13 -9.64 -28.98 19.19
N CYS A 14 -8.75 -28.44 18.37
CA CYS A 14 -8.81 -28.65 16.90
C CYS A 14 -8.59 -30.11 16.51
N MET A 15 -7.72 -30.85 17.20
CA MET A 15 -7.50 -32.28 16.92
C MET A 15 -8.69 -33.16 17.32
N ALA A 16 -9.41 -32.81 18.39
CA ALA A 16 -10.56 -33.59 18.86
C ALA A 16 -11.80 -33.46 17.96
N VAL A 17 -11.95 -32.31 17.27
CA VAL A 17 -13.09 -32.08 16.36
C VAL A 17 -12.86 -32.75 14.98
N ALA A 18 -11.61 -32.92 14.56
CA ALA A 18 -11.29 -33.57 13.27
C ALA A 18 -11.53 -35.09 13.26
N ALA A 19 -11.83 -35.70 14.41
CA ALA A 19 -12.03 -37.17 14.52
C ALA A 19 -13.49 -37.64 14.40
N GLN A 20 -14.45 -36.76 14.11
CA GLN A 20 -15.88 -37.09 14.22
C GLN A 20 -16.74 -36.66 13.04
N ASP A 21 -16.33 -36.76 11.78
CA ASP A 21 -17.37 -36.81 10.74
C ASP A 21 -16.86 -37.42 9.42
N ASN A 22 -17.25 -38.68 9.21
CA ASN A 22 -17.20 -39.32 7.92
C ASN A 22 -18.64 -39.60 7.50
N SER A 23 -19.33 -38.67 6.85
CA SER A 23 -20.44 -39.03 5.94
C SER A 23 -21.03 -37.84 5.20
N LYS A 24 -21.12 -38.01 3.88
CA LYS A 24 -21.98 -37.33 2.90
C LYS A 24 -21.44 -36.11 2.20
N HIS A 25 -20.81 -36.33 1.07
CA HIS A 25 -20.77 -35.39 -0.03
C HIS A 25 -22.20 -35.06 -0.50
N HIS A 26 -22.65 -33.86 -0.23
CA HIS A 26 -23.63 -33.15 -1.04
C HIS A 26 -22.93 -32.05 -1.80
N HIS A 27 -22.94 -32.18 -3.12
CA HIS A 27 -22.69 -31.05 -4.00
C HIS A 27 -23.70 -29.95 -3.68
N ILE A 28 -23.26 -28.91 -3.00
CA ILE A 28 -23.97 -27.64 -2.95
C ILE A 28 -23.37 -26.78 -4.06
N GLU A 29 -24.10 -26.74 -5.18
CA GLU A 29 -23.82 -25.84 -6.28
C GLU A 29 -23.97 -24.39 -5.80
N ASP A 30 -22.91 -23.62 -5.97
CA ASP A 30 -22.84 -22.20 -6.29
C ASP A 30 -23.97 -21.26 -5.79
N SER A 31 -24.04 -21.02 -4.49
CA SER A 31 -24.76 -19.84 -3.97
C SER A 31 -23.86 -18.89 -3.15
N THR A 32 -22.56 -19.17 -3.05
CA THR A 32 -21.61 -18.35 -2.27
C THR A 32 -20.94 -17.21 -3.06
N ASP A 33 -21.20 -17.12 -4.36
CA ASP A 33 -20.53 -16.18 -5.26
C ASP A 33 -20.91 -14.70 -5.10
N VAL A 34 -21.91 -14.38 -4.29
CA VAL A 34 -22.47 -13.03 -4.21
C VAL A 34 -22.11 -12.29 -2.90
N PHE A 35 -21.57 -12.99 -1.90
CA PHE A 35 -21.59 -12.52 -0.52
C PHE A 35 -20.35 -11.80 0.00
N PHE A 36 -19.22 -12.02 -0.59
CA PHE A 36 -18.09 -11.15 -0.28
C PHE A 36 -18.10 -10.01 -1.29
N ARG A 37 -17.91 -8.79 -0.86
CA ARG A 37 -17.67 -7.66 -1.71
C ARG A 37 -16.59 -8.06 -2.72
N HIS A 38 -16.99 -9.00 -3.64
CA HIS A 38 -16.21 -9.49 -4.77
C HIS A 38 -15.06 -10.47 -4.49
N LEU A 39 -15.05 -11.16 -3.35
CA LEU A 39 -14.03 -12.18 -3.07
C LEU A 39 -14.66 -13.54 -2.74
N ASN A 40 -14.74 -14.41 -3.71
CA ASN A 40 -14.85 -15.84 -3.41
C ASN A 40 -13.50 -16.31 -2.84
N LEU A 41 -13.39 -16.45 -1.52
CA LEU A 41 -12.19 -16.92 -0.83
C LEU A 41 -11.65 -18.25 -1.35
N ASN A 42 -12.51 -19.05 -1.99
CA ASN A 42 -12.13 -20.32 -2.62
C ASN A 42 -11.44 -20.14 -3.98
N GLU A 43 -11.64 -19.02 -4.67
CA GLU A 43 -11.14 -18.76 -6.02
C GLU A 43 -10.00 -17.76 -6.04
N VAL A 44 -9.92 -16.86 -5.06
CA VAL A 44 -8.87 -15.86 -5.00
C VAL A 44 -7.53 -16.53 -4.70
N THR A 45 -6.61 -16.35 -5.62
CA THR A 45 -5.21 -16.78 -5.49
C THR A 45 -4.36 -15.62 -5.02
N VAL A 46 -3.58 -15.86 -3.99
CA VAL A 46 -2.55 -14.94 -3.46
C VAL A 46 -1.17 -15.45 -3.85
N THR A 47 -0.30 -14.53 -4.25
CA THR A 47 1.02 -14.89 -4.78
C THR A 47 2.13 -14.77 -3.74
N GLY A 48 1.81 -14.19 -2.61
CA GLY A 48 2.78 -13.65 -1.66
C GLY A 48 3.42 -14.60 -0.66
N VAL A 49 2.94 -15.84 -0.49
CA VAL A 49 3.40 -16.70 0.62
C VAL A 49 4.36 -17.81 0.15
N THR A 50 3.94 -18.65 -0.78
CA THR A 50 4.75 -19.78 -1.29
C THR A 50 4.57 -19.97 -2.81
N GLY A 51 4.22 -18.90 -3.52
CA GLY A 51 3.67 -18.92 -4.87
C GLY A 51 2.15 -19.05 -4.81
N ASP A 52 1.51 -19.16 -5.96
CA ASP A 52 0.05 -19.15 -6.09
C ASP A 52 -0.65 -20.08 -5.10
N THR A 53 -1.35 -19.50 -4.15
CA THR A 53 -2.04 -20.19 -3.05
C THR A 53 -3.45 -19.60 -2.92
N LYS A 54 -4.45 -20.44 -2.72
CA LYS A 54 -5.81 -19.94 -2.45
C LYS A 54 -5.82 -19.17 -1.13
N LEU A 55 -6.53 -18.03 -1.07
CA LEU A 55 -6.57 -17.15 0.10
C LEU A 55 -6.96 -17.91 1.38
N LYS A 56 -7.90 -18.86 1.29
CA LYS A 56 -8.31 -19.70 2.43
C LYS A 56 -7.21 -20.58 3.02
N HIS A 57 -6.13 -20.82 2.29
CA HIS A 57 -4.97 -21.62 2.71
C HIS A 57 -3.75 -20.75 3.06
N ALA A 58 -3.86 -19.42 2.91
CA ALA A 58 -2.79 -18.51 3.30
C ALA A 58 -2.66 -18.45 4.82
N THR A 59 -1.48 -18.76 5.34
CA THR A 59 -1.20 -18.74 6.79
C THR A 59 -0.93 -17.34 7.32
N ALA A 60 -0.39 -16.44 6.47
CA ALA A 60 -0.20 -15.04 6.79
C ALA A 60 -1.49 -14.25 6.57
N PRO A 61 -1.76 -13.18 7.35
CA PRO A 61 -2.87 -12.27 7.09
C PRO A 61 -2.68 -11.54 5.77
N VAL A 62 -3.68 -11.61 4.88
CA VAL A 62 -3.68 -10.96 3.57
C VAL A 62 -4.96 -10.15 3.40
N SER A 63 -4.85 -8.91 2.92
CA SER A 63 -5.97 -8.11 2.43
C SER A 63 -5.87 -7.97 0.91
N ILE A 64 -7.00 -7.99 0.22
CA ILE A 64 -7.06 -7.85 -1.23
C ILE A 64 -7.98 -6.68 -1.57
N VAL A 65 -7.48 -5.79 -2.43
CA VAL A 65 -8.28 -4.73 -3.03
C VAL A 65 -8.54 -5.10 -4.48
N THR A 66 -9.78 -5.39 -4.77
CA THR A 66 -10.23 -5.84 -6.10
C THR A 66 -10.28 -4.68 -7.11
N PRO A 67 -10.32 -4.98 -8.43
CA PRO A 67 -10.53 -3.95 -9.45
C PRO A 67 -11.82 -3.14 -9.22
N GLN A 68 -12.86 -3.79 -8.71
CA GLN A 68 -14.14 -3.11 -8.44
C GLN A 68 -14.01 -2.11 -7.29
N ILE A 69 -13.36 -2.47 -6.20
CA ILE A 69 -13.09 -1.57 -5.07
C ILE A 69 -12.27 -0.35 -5.56
N LEU A 70 -11.23 -0.56 -6.38
CA LEU A 70 -10.43 0.53 -6.94
C LEU A 70 -11.23 1.47 -7.84
N LYS A 71 -12.24 0.96 -8.56
CA LYS A 71 -13.14 1.79 -9.36
C LYS A 71 -14.13 2.60 -8.51
N GLU A 72 -14.68 1.98 -7.46
CA GLU A 72 -15.68 2.59 -6.58
C GLU A 72 -15.06 3.60 -5.60
N THR A 73 -13.77 3.47 -5.28
CA THR A 73 -13.07 4.38 -4.37
C THR A 73 -12.59 5.63 -5.10
N ALA A 74 -12.94 6.80 -4.56
CA ALA A 74 -12.29 8.05 -4.94
C ALA A 74 -10.97 8.16 -4.18
N SER A 75 -9.89 8.46 -4.90
CA SER A 75 -8.56 8.59 -4.30
C SER A 75 -7.66 9.47 -5.14
N THR A 76 -6.71 10.16 -4.53
CA THR A 76 -5.72 10.95 -5.26
C THR A 76 -4.59 10.09 -5.80
N ASN A 77 -4.23 9.01 -5.09
CA ASN A 77 -3.17 8.07 -5.46
C ASN A 77 -3.51 6.65 -4.99
N ILE A 78 -2.70 5.66 -5.38
CA ILE A 78 -2.96 4.26 -5.08
C ILE A 78 -2.85 3.92 -3.57
N ILE A 79 -2.00 4.62 -2.83
CA ILE A 79 -1.85 4.39 -1.38
C ILE A 79 -3.08 4.90 -0.63
N ASP A 80 -3.63 6.03 -1.05
CA ASP A 80 -4.91 6.54 -0.54
C ASP A 80 -6.04 5.50 -0.73
N ALA A 81 -6.13 4.89 -1.92
CA ALA A 81 -7.11 3.85 -2.21
C ALA A 81 -7.01 2.64 -1.27
N ILE A 82 -5.79 2.20 -0.93
CA ILE A 82 -5.58 1.02 -0.06
C ILE A 82 -5.65 1.32 1.44
N ALA A 83 -5.52 2.58 1.85
CA ALA A 83 -5.59 3.00 3.26
C ALA A 83 -6.99 2.81 3.88
N HIS A 84 -7.99 2.47 3.08
CA HIS A 84 -9.31 2.06 3.57
C HIS A 84 -9.34 0.63 4.12
N GLN A 85 -8.29 -0.18 3.86
CA GLN A 85 -8.21 -1.55 4.37
C GLN A 85 -7.90 -1.56 5.88
N PRO A 86 -8.49 -2.49 6.68
CA PRO A 86 -8.17 -2.62 8.10
C PRO A 86 -6.66 -2.77 8.34
N GLY A 87 -6.12 -2.08 9.34
CA GLY A 87 -4.70 -2.12 9.69
C GLY A 87 -3.74 -1.50 8.66
N VAL A 88 -4.28 -0.85 7.61
CA VAL A 88 -3.51 -0.07 6.64
C VAL A 88 -3.83 1.40 6.83
N SER A 89 -2.80 2.22 6.84
CA SER A 89 -2.88 3.68 6.93
C SER A 89 -1.91 4.30 5.93
N GLN A 90 -1.94 5.61 5.80
CA GLN A 90 -1.01 6.34 4.95
C GLN A 90 -0.34 7.47 5.73
N LEU A 91 0.95 7.64 5.53
CA LEU A 91 1.68 8.85 5.85
C LEU A 91 1.53 9.80 4.66
N THR A 92 1.18 11.05 4.90
CA THR A 92 0.95 12.03 3.82
C THR A 92 1.70 13.34 4.05
N THR A 93 2.18 13.92 2.94
CA THR A 93 2.77 15.24 2.87
C THR A 93 2.13 15.97 1.68
N GLY A 94 1.00 16.62 1.92
CA GLY A 94 0.21 17.25 0.84
C GLY A 94 -0.74 16.28 0.10
N GLY A 95 -1.19 16.67 -1.09
CA GLY A 95 -2.28 16.00 -1.81
C GLY A 95 -1.89 14.75 -2.62
N SER A 96 -0.64 14.67 -3.09
CA SER A 96 -0.19 13.59 -4.00
C SER A 96 0.87 12.68 -3.43
N ILE A 97 1.45 13.02 -2.28
CA ILE A 97 2.56 12.29 -1.67
C ILE A 97 2.03 11.40 -0.56
N SER A 98 2.21 10.08 -0.71
CA SER A 98 1.74 9.09 0.28
C SER A 98 2.66 7.89 0.37
N LYS A 99 2.81 7.36 1.59
CA LYS A 99 3.48 6.09 1.90
C LYS A 99 2.59 5.16 2.70
N PRO A 100 2.62 3.84 2.44
CA PRO A 100 1.81 2.88 3.18
C PRO A 100 2.38 2.64 4.59
N ILE A 101 1.48 2.53 5.57
CA ILE A 101 1.76 2.08 6.93
C ILE A 101 0.91 0.86 7.20
N ILE A 102 1.53 -0.24 7.62
CA ILE A 102 0.85 -1.49 7.94
C ILE A 102 1.04 -1.77 9.44
N ARG A 103 -0.08 -1.84 10.20
CA ARG A 103 -0.08 -2.14 11.64
C ARG A 103 0.85 -1.23 12.47
N GLY A 104 0.92 0.04 12.10
CA GLY A 104 1.76 1.03 12.77
C GLY A 104 3.23 1.03 12.32
N LEU A 105 3.61 0.19 11.38
CA LEU A 105 4.96 0.15 10.81
C LEU A 105 4.95 0.71 9.39
N GLY A 106 5.72 1.74 9.17
CA GLY A 106 5.86 2.43 7.89
C GLY A 106 7.32 2.55 7.44
N TYR A 107 7.56 3.53 6.59
CA TYR A 107 8.89 3.81 6.03
C TYR A 107 9.47 2.59 5.30
N ASN A 108 10.75 2.34 5.52
CA ASN A 108 11.49 1.24 4.90
C ASN A 108 11.16 -0.16 5.47
N ARG A 109 10.07 -0.30 6.24
CA ARG A 109 9.56 -1.60 6.76
C ARG A 109 8.43 -2.18 5.91
N VAL A 110 7.91 -1.40 4.96
CA VAL A 110 6.91 -1.85 3.97
C VAL A 110 7.56 -1.89 2.60
N VAL A 111 7.54 -3.05 1.98
CA VAL A 111 8.00 -3.22 0.59
C VAL A 111 6.82 -3.02 -0.36
N VAL A 112 6.98 -2.16 -1.35
CA VAL A 112 6.00 -1.99 -2.43
C VAL A 112 6.53 -2.68 -3.68
N MET A 113 5.73 -3.58 -4.25
CA MET A 113 6.05 -4.32 -5.47
C MET A 113 5.17 -3.83 -6.62
N SER A 114 5.77 -3.57 -7.75
CA SER A 114 5.07 -3.19 -8.98
C SER A 114 5.72 -3.89 -10.18
N GLU A 115 4.92 -4.50 -11.05
CA GLU A 115 5.40 -5.29 -12.19
C GLU A 115 6.33 -6.46 -11.77
N GLY A 116 6.18 -6.97 -10.54
CA GLY A 116 7.00 -8.08 -10.01
C GLY A 116 8.37 -7.68 -9.46
N VAL A 117 8.71 -6.40 -9.47
CA VAL A 117 9.94 -5.85 -8.87
C VAL A 117 9.63 -4.86 -7.77
N ARG A 118 10.56 -4.70 -6.84
CA ARG A 118 10.46 -3.71 -5.77
C ARG A 118 10.49 -2.30 -6.36
N GLN A 119 9.56 -1.46 -5.95
CA GLN A 119 9.51 -0.05 -6.32
C GLN A 119 10.47 0.74 -5.43
N GLU A 120 11.44 1.39 -6.04
CA GLU A 120 12.47 2.18 -5.34
C GLU A 120 12.35 3.66 -5.71
N GLY A 121 12.72 4.56 -4.80
CA GLY A 121 12.63 6.02 -4.96
C GLY A 121 11.92 6.72 -3.81
N GLN A 122 11.40 5.95 -2.84
CA GLN A 122 10.64 6.47 -1.69
C GLN A 122 11.40 6.39 -0.36
N GLN A 123 12.63 5.88 -0.37
CA GLN A 123 13.37 5.49 0.84
C GLN A 123 14.05 6.65 1.55
N TRP A 124 14.13 7.83 0.94
CA TRP A 124 14.95 8.92 1.49
C TRP A 124 14.24 9.79 2.52
N GLY A 125 12.97 10.10 2.35
CA GLY A 125 12.25 10.99 3.26
C GLY A 125 10.73 10.78 3.26
N ASP A 126 10.03 11.49 4.11
CA ASP A 126 8.57 11.40 4.28
C ASP A 126 7.82 11.99 3.08
N GLU A 127 8.37 13.00 2.43
CA GLU A 127 7.87 13.68 1.23
C GLU A 127 8.13 12.91 -0.06
N HIS A 128 8.79 11.75 0.02
CA HIS A 128 9.03 10.88 -1.12
C HIS A 128 8.00 9.75 -1.19
N GLY A 129 6.90 9.98 -1.89
CA GLY A 129 5.79 9.03 -2.03
C GLY A 129 6.06 7.83 -2.93
N VAL A 130 5.09 6.92 -2.99
CA VAL A 130 5.12 5.78 -3.92
C VAL A 130 4.79 6.24 -5.34
N GLU A 131 5.71 6.03 -6.27
CA GLU A 131 5.68 6.51 -7.64
C GLU A 131 5.11 5.45 -8.58
N VAL A 132 3.80 5.25 -8.51
CA VAL A 132 3.07 4.30 -9.37
C VAL A 132 1.74 4.90 -9.78
N ASP A 133 1.45 4.85 -11.08
CA ASP A 133 0.15 5.22 -11.63
C ASP A 133 -0.95 4.28 -11.14
N GLY A 134 -1.87 4.79 -10.33
CA GLY A 134 -3.03 4.06 -9.84
C GLY A 134 -3.94 3.52 -10.95
N SER A 135 -4.01 4.22 -12.10
CA SER A 135 -4.81 3.78 -13.25
C SER A 135 -4.26 2.50 -13.89
N SER A 136 -2.97 2.20 -13.69
CA SER A 136 -2.32 0.99 -14.21
C SER A 136 -2.52 -0.24 -13.33
N VAL A 137 -2.98 -0.05 -12.10
CA VAL A 137 -3.16 -1.13 -11.13
C VAL A 137 -4.50 -1.84 -11.34
N GLY A 138 -4.46 -3.15 -11.49
CA GLY A 138 -5.63 -4.00 -11.63
C GLY A 138 -6.19 -4.48 -10.29
N SER A 139 -5.32 -4.81 -9.35
CA SER A 139 -5.67 -5.22 -7.98
C SER A 139 -4.48 -5.02 -7.06
N VAL A 140 -4.74 -4.99 -5.75
CA VAL A 140 -3.66 -4.89 -4.76
C VAL A 140 -3.77 -6.04 -3.76
N GLU A 141 -2.65 -6.69 -3.50
CA GLU A 141 -2.49 -7.70 -2.46
C GLU A 141 -1.62 -7.09 -1.35
N ILE A 142 -2.10 -7.14 -0.11
CA ILE A 142 -1.39 -6.58 1.06
C ILE A 142 -1.12 -7.71 2.04
N LEU A 143 0.13 -8.16 2.07
CA LEU A 143 0.63 -9.15 3.02
C LEU A 143 1.05 -8.43 4.29
N LYS A 144 0.51 -8.83 5.44
CA LYS A 144 0.78 -8.16 6.72
C LYS A 144 1.74 -8.98 7.58
N GLY A 145 2.80 -8.34 8.05
CA GLY A 145 3.84 -8.95 8.87
C GLY A 145 4.97 -9.60 8.06
N PRO A 146 6.00 -10.13 8.75
CA PRO A 146 7.25 -10.57 8.14
C PRO A 146 7.22 -11.97 7.47
N ALA A 147 6.03 -12.53 7.23
CA ALA A 147 5.88 -13.85 6.63
C ALA A 147 6.23 -13.91 5.12
N SER A 148 6.50 -12.77 4.51
CA SER A 148 6.73 -12.63 3.06
C SER A 148 8.17 -12.93 2.66
N LEU A 149 8.65 -14.13 2.91
CA LEU A 149 10.05 -14.52 2.70
C LEU A 149 10.56 -14.35 1.26
N MET A 150 9.68 -14.36 0.26
CA MET A 150 10.07 -14.23 -1.15
C MET A 150 10.49 -12.81 -1.54
N TYR A 151 10.09 -11.78 -0.80
CA TYR A 151 10.26 -10.37 -1.20
C TYR A 151 11.48 -9.67 -0.60
N GLY A 152 12.26 -10.39 0.18
CA GLY A 152 13.55 -9.92 0.70
C GLY A 152 13.49 -9.34 2.11
N SER A 153 14.65 -8.85 2.55
CA SER A 153 14.77 -8.00 3.73
C SER A 153 13.93 -6.74 3.55
N ASP A 154 13.64 -6.04 4.65
CA ASP A 154 12.84 -4.83 4.72
C ASP A 154 11.31 -5.07 4.67
N ALA A 155 10.81 -6.25 4.28
CA ALA A 155 9.39 -6.63 4.35
C ALA A 155 8.94 -6.97 5.79
N MET A 156 9.35 -6.16 6.76
CA MET A 156 9.15 -6.43 8.19
C MET A 156 7.72 -6.12 8.66
N ALA A 157 7.13 -5.06 8.11
CA ALA A 157 5.71 -4.72 8.30
C ALA A 157 4.81 -5.48 7.34
N GLY A 158 5.34 -5.82 6.17
CA GLY A 158 4.60 -6.49 5.11
C GLY A 158 4.97 -6.03 3.71
N VAL A 159 4.18 -6.48 2.75
CA VAL A 159 4.37 -6.18 1.33
C VAL A 159 3.06 -5.72 0.71
N VAL A 160 3.11 -4.63 -0.04
CA VAL A 160 2.03 -4.16 -0.92
C VAL A 160 2.38 -4.57 -2.35
N ILE A 161 1.60 -5.46 -2.95
CA ILE A 161 1.83 -5.95 -4.31
C ILE A 161 0.79 -5.32 -5.23
N LEU A 162 1.25 -4.47 -6.14
CA LEU A 162 0.43 -3.81 -7.14
C LEU A 162 0.44 -4.67 -8.41
N HIS A 163 -0.64 -5.38 -8.63
CA HIS A 163 -0.81 -6.24 -9.80
C HIS A 163 -1.32 -5.42 -10.99
N ALA A 164 -0.72 -5.61 -12.16
CA ALA A 164 -1.29 -5.13 -13.41
C ALA A 164 -2.59 -5.91 -13.74
N GLN A 165 -3.39 -5.39 -14.69
CA GLN A 165 -4.54 -6.12 -15.21
C GLN A 165 -4.09 -7.48 -15.79
N PRO A 166 -4.88 -8.55 -15.62
CA PRO A 166 -4.59 -9.86 -16.23
C PRO A 166 -4.50 -9.76 -17.75
N THR A 167 -3.64 -10.59 -18.35
CA THR A 167 -3.61 -10.76 -19.80
C THR A 167 -4.95 -11.29 -20.30
N LEU A 168 -5.42 -10.76 -21.44
CA LEU A 168 -6.68 -11.17 -22.04
C LEU A 168 -6.65 -12.65 -22.50
N ALA A 169 -7.83 -13.24 -22.62
CA ALA A 169 -7.99 -14.55 -23.24
C ALA A 169 -7.57 -14.49 -24.74
N GLU A 170 -7.22 -15.65 -25.30
CA GLU A 170 -6.81 -15.71 -26.70
C GLU A 170 -7.97 -15.29 -27.62
N GLY A 171 -7.66 -14.43 -28.60
CA GLY A 171 -8.62 -13.88 -29.56
C GLY A 171 -9.35 -12.62 -29.06
N GLU A 172 -9.03 -12.11 -27.88
CA GLU A 172 -9.65 -10.91 -27.34
C GLU A 172 -8.79 -9.66 -27.60
N LEU A 173 -9.45 -8.59 -28.10
CA LEU A 173 -8.95 -7.22 -28.13
C LEU A 173 -9.89 -6.35 -27.31
N LYS A 174 -9.41 -5.75 -26.23
CA LYS A 174 -10.21 -4.92 -25.31
C LYS A 174 -9.47 -3.67 -24.94
N GLY A 175 -10.22 -2.63 -24.64
CA GLY A 175 -9.68 -1.40 -24.09
C GLY A 175 -10.70 -0.69 -23.21
N ASN A 176 -10.28 0.40 -22.62
CA ASN A 176 -11.18 1.35 -21.95
C ASN A 176 -10.62 2.78 -22.02
N ILE A 177 -11.53 3.73 -21.93
CA ILE A 177 -11.24 5.12 -21.65
C ILE A 177 -11.85 5.42 -20.29
N SER A 178 -11.08 5.96 -19.37
CA SER A 178 -11.54 6.39 -18.06
C SER A 178 -11.31 7.88 -17.87
N THR A 179 -12.30 8.57 -17.30
CA THR A 179 -12.17 9.98 -16.90
C THR A 179 -12.66 10.14 -15.47
N GLU A 180 -12.03 11.03 -14.72
CA GLU A 180 -12.38 11.34 -13.35
C GLU A 180 -12.25 12.84 -13.12
N TYR A 181 -13.20 13.43 -12.39
CA TYR A 181 -13.18 14.82 -11.95
C TYR A 181 -13.54 14.92 -10.47
N GLN A 182 -12.76 15.69 -9.71
CA GLN A 182 -12.98 15.97 -8.29
C GLN A 182 -13.22 17.46 -8.06
N THR A 183 -14.23 17.80 -7.27
CA THR A 183 -14.67 19.19 -7.11
C THR A 183 -13.84 20.03 -6.15
N ASN A 184 -13.15 19.39 -5.18
CA ASN A 184 -12.40 20.12 -4.15
C ASN A 184 -11.13 20.77 -4.69
N ASN A 185 -10.31 19.98 -5.38
CA ASN A 185 -9.02 20.37 -5.91
C ASN A 185 -9.00 20.41 -7.44
N GLY A 186 -10.18 20.39 -8.10
CA GLY A 186 -10.29 20.37 -9.55
C GLY A 186 -9.53 19.22 -10.21
N LEU A 187 -9.26 18.13 -9.51
CA LEU A 187 -8.53 17.01 -10.07
C LEU A 187 -9.25 16.53 -11.35
N PHE A 188 -8.50 16.49 -12.43
CA PHE A 188 -8.92 15.91 -13.69
C PHE A 188 -7.94 14.82 -14.10
N ASN A 189 -8.45 13.60 -14.22
CA ASN A 189 -7.69 12.45 -14.66
C ASN A 189 -8.34 11.84 -15.90
N TYR A 190 -7.54 11.51 -16.90
CA TYR A 190 -7.98 10.66 -18.00
C TYR A 190 -6.96 9.59 -18.29
N SER A 191 -7.45 8.41 -18.64
CA SER A 191 -6.60 7.28 -19.01
C SER A 191 -7.16 6.53 -20.19
N LEU A 192 -6.26 6.00 -21.01
CA LEU A 192 -6.54 5.11 -22.14
C LEU A 192 -5.79 3.81 -21.94
N GLN A 193 -6.49 2.69 -22.12
CA GLN A 193 -5.90 1.37 -22.14
C GLN A 193 -6.36 0.61 -23.37
N MET A 194 -5.44 -0.15 -23.96
CA MET A 194 -5.74 -1.18 -24.96
C MET A 194 -4.86 -2.40 -24.73
N ALA A 195 -5.43 -3.58 -24.88
CA ALA A 195 -4.71 -4.86 -24.74
C ALA A 195 -5.26 -5.89 -25.73
N ASP A 196 -4.39 -6.79 -26.15
CA ASP A 196 -4.71 -7.83 -27.13
C ASP A 196 -3.97 -9.14 -26.82
N ASN A 197 -4.57 -10.24 -27.24
CA ASN A 197 -3.95 -11.55 -27.21
C ASN A 197 -4.33 -12.34 -28.48
N GLN A 198 -3.45 -12.34 -29.46
CA GLN A 198 -3.65 -13.10 -30.70
C GLN A 198 -2.64 -14.25 -30.77
N LYS A 199 -3.17 -15.47 -30.72
CA LYS A 199 -2.36 -16.71 -30.78
C LYS A 199 -1.22 -16.73 -29.76
N GLY A 200 -1.47 -16.15 -28.57
CA GLY A 200 -0.50 -16.04 -27.49
C GLY A 200 0.59 -14.98 -27.69
N VAL A 201 0.50 -14.13 -28.69
CA VAL A 201 1.20 -12.85 -28.75
C VAL A 201 0.37 -11.86 -27.97
N VAL A 202 0.92 -11.31 -26.91
CA VAL A 202 0.20 -10.43 -25.98
C VAL A 202 0.83 -9.04 -25.96
N TRP A 203 -0.02 -8.01 -25.91
CA TRP A 203 0.43 -6.66 -25.61
C TRP A 203 -0.62 -5.91 -24.79
N ASP A 204 -0.16 -4.94 -24.01
CA ASP A 204 -0.97 -4.02 -23.22
C ASP A 204 -0.31 -2.64 -23.25
N ALA A 205 -1.05 -1.64 -23.67
CA ALA A 205 -0.58 -0.26 -23.72
C ALA A 205 -1.52 0.64 -22.94
N ARG A 206 -0.95 1.53 -22.11
CA ARG A 206 -1.68 2.48 -21.27
C ARG A 206 -1.02 3.83 -21.28
N TYR A 207 -1.85 4.84 -21.13
CA TYR A 207 -1.45 6.22 -20.88
C TYR A 207 -2.42 6.87 -19.92
N SER A 208 -1.93 7.68 -18.99
CA SER A 208 -2.73 8.49 -18.08
C SER A 208 -2.11 9.88 -17.92
N ASP A 209 -2.97 10.89 -17.71
CA ASP A 209 -2.58 12.25 -17.30
C ASP A 209 -3.58 12.73 -16.24
N LYS A 210 -3.08 13.07 -15.08
CA LYS A 210 -3.82 13.53 -13.92
C LYS A 210 -3.24 14.86 -13.46
N MET A 211 -4.10 15.84 -13.21
CA MET A 211 -3.69 17.14 -12.70
C MET A 211 -4.70 17.64 -11.68
N ALA A 212 -4.21 18.37 -10.70
CA ALA A 212 -5.03 19.00 -9.66
C ALA A 212 -4.47 20.38 -9.34
N HIS A 213 -5.35 21.33 -9.07
CA HIS A 213 -5.00 22.57 -8.41
C HIS A 213 -4.96 22.38 -6.88
N ALA A 214 -4.70 23.42 -6.10
CA ALA A 214 -4.64 23.35 -4.65
C ALA A 214 -5.94 22.81 -4.06
N TYR A 215 -5.83 21.92 -3.06
CA TYR A 215 -7.02 21.47 -2.34
C TYR A 215 -7.50 22.53 -1.36
N LYS A 216 -8.77 22.45 -0.99
CA LYS A 216 -9.43 23.36 -0.07
C LYS A 216 -9.89 22.65 1.19
N ASN A 217 -9.65 23.25 2.34
CA ASN A 217 -10.23 22.86 3.61
C ASN A 217 -11.07 23.98 4.24
N LYS A 218 -11.72 23.68 5.36
CA LYS A 218 -12.68 24.59 5.99
C LYS A 218 -12.02 25.80 6.66
N TYR A 219 -10.79 25.66 7.14
CA TYR A 219 -10.14 26.68 7.97
C TYR A 219 -9.11 27.48 7.22
N ASP A 220 -8.32 26.84 6.36
CA ASP A 220 -7.22 27.49 5.64
C ASP A 220 -7.64 27.98 4.24
N GLY A 221 -8.83 27.60 3.76
CA GLY A 221 -9.18 27.89 2.37
C GLY A 221 -8.40 26.94 1.43
N TYR A 222 -7.89 27.48 0.32
CA TYR A 222 -6.97 26.74 -0.56
C TYR A 222 -5.59 26.66 0.07
N VAL A 223 -4.93 25.50 -0.07
CA VAL A 223 -3.62 25.22 0.52
C VAL A 223 -2.53 25.36 -0.55
N PRO A 224 -1.69 26.40 -0.49
CA PRO A 224 -0.59 26.57 -1.43
C PRO A 224 0.36 25.37 -1.42
N GLY A 225 0.99 25.07 -2.56
CA GLY A 225 1.90 23.94 -2.67
C GLY A 225 1.22 22.57 -2.76
N SER A 226 -0.12 22.48 -2.69
CA SER A 226 -0.82 21.18 -2.74
C SER A 226 -1.26 20.75 -4.13
N GLN A 227 -1.05 21.55 -5.16
CA GLN A 227 -1.29 21.23 -6.56
C GLN A 227 -0.27 20.20 -7.06
N PHE A 228 -0.66 19.43 -8.09
CA PHE A 228 0.25 18.46 -8.71
C PHE A 228 -0.15 18.08 -10.12
N ARG A 229 0.80 17.51 -10.86
CA ARG A 229 0.54 16.85 -12.13
C ARG A 229 1.29 15.52 -12.21
N GLU A 230 0.57 14.46 -12.63
CA GLU A 230 1.07 13.10 -12.81
C GLU A 230 0.82 12.66 -14.25
N ARG A 231 1.83 12.12 -14.92
CA ARG A 231 1.72 11.49 -16.23
C ARG A 231 2.39 10.16 -16.23
N ALA A 232 1.72 9.15 -16.76
CA ALA A 232 2.29 7.83 -16.84
C ALA A 232 2.00 7.14 -18.17
N GLY A 233 2.94 6.30 -18.57
CA GLY A 233 2.81 5.42 -19.71
C GLY A 233 3.33 4.03 -19.38
N ARG A 234 2.65 3.00 -19.90
CA ARG A 234 3.02 1.61 -19.78
C ARG A 234 2.85 0.89 -21.11
N LEU A 235 3.84 0.09 -21.47
CA LEU A 235 3.78 -0.80 -22.63
C LEU A 235 4.32 -2.18 -22.22
N MET A 236 3.54 -3.22 -22.41
CA MET A 236 3.96 -4.60 -22.25
C MET A 236 3.83 -5.33 -23.59
N LEU A 237 4.87 -6.05 -23.96
CA LEU A 237 4.89 -6.95 -25.11
C LEU A 237 5.34 -8.33 -24.63
N GLY A 238 4.70 -9.40 -25.13
CA GLY A 238 5.08 -10.71 -24.69
C GLY A 238 4.49 -11.88 -25.46
N LEU A 239 4.89 -13.05 -25.00
CA LEU A 239 4.42 -14.35 -25.47
C LEU A 239 3.82 -15.15 -24.31
N ASN A 240 2.61 -15.65 -24.47
CA ASN A 240 1.97 -16.64 -23.61
C ASN A 240 1.77 -17.91 -24.44
N LYS A 241 2.43 -18.99 -24.07
CA LYS A 241 2.40 -20.25 -24.80
C LYS A 241 2.31 -21.45 -23.84
N GLY A 242 2.13 -22.65 -24.35
CA GLY A 242 2.09 -23.86 -23.53
C GLY A 242 3.35 -24.09 -22.68
N TRP A 243 4.51 -23.58 -23.11
CA TRP A 243 5.75 -23.65 -22.34
C TRP A 243 5.83 -22.63 -21.19
N GLY A 244 4.94 -21.64 -21.14
CA GLY A 244 4.95 -20.56 -20.15
C GLY A 244 4.78 -19.19 -20.78
N HIS A 245 5.43 -18.17 -20.22
CA HIS A 245 5.40 -16.81 -20.76
C HIS A 245 6.78 -16.13 -20.72
N SER A 246 6.94 -15.15 -21.61
CA SER A 246 8.02 -14.17 -21.58
C SER A 246 7.44 -12.81 -21.92
N ARG A 247 7.57 -11.84 -21.04
CA ARG A 247 6.95 -10.50 -21.13
C ARG A 247 7.97 -9.43 -20.82
N LEU A 248 8.03 -8.41 -21.66
CA LEU A 248 8.85 -7.23 -21.45
C LEU A 248 7.93 -6.03 -21.25
N THR A 249 8.07 -5.36 -20.11
CA THR A 249 7.25 -4.20 -19.73
C THR A 249 8.13 -2.97 -19.59
N TRP A 250 7.72 -1.86 -20.18
CA TRP A 250 8.28 -0.53 -20.02
C TRP A 250 7.28 0.34 -19.30
N THR A 251 7.73 1.10 -18.30
CA THR A 251 6.93 2.13 -17.65
C THR A 251 7.70 3.43 -17.57
N ALA A 252 6.98 4.52 -17.75
CA ALA A 252 7.47 5.88 -17.50
C ALA A 252 6.44 6.57 -16.61
N TYR A 253 6.89 7.14 -15.50
CA TYR A 253 6.08 7.86 -14.53
C TYR A 253 6.72 9.21 -14.26
N HIS A 254 5.95 10.27 -14.41
CA HIS A 254 6.38 11.64 -14.16
C HIS A 254 5.39 12.27 -13.19
N LEU A 255 5.88 12.76 -12.04
CA LEU A 255 5.11 13.48 -11.06
C LEU A 255 5.78 14.84 -10.79
N THR A 256 4.99 15.88 -10.77
CA THR A 256 5.39 17.22 -10.34
C THR A 256 4.44 17.63 -9.22
N PRO A 257 4.74 17.27 -7.96
CA PRO A 257 3.98 17.73 -6.81
C PRO A 257 4.50 19.08 -6.36
N GLY A 258 3.63 19.97 -5.91
CA GLY A 258 4.04 21.08 -5.06
C GLY A 258 4.41 20.59 -3.66
N ILE A 259 5.18 21.36 -2.93
CA ILE A 259 5.52 21.17 -1.53
C ILE A 259 4.69 22.16 -0.71
N VAL A 260 4.07 21.67 0.37
CA VAL A 260 3.29 22.52 1.29
C VAL A 260 4.19 22.87 2.46
N GLU A 261 4.68 24.07 2.49
CA GLU A 261 5.50 24.59 3.62
C GLU A 261 4.62 24.89 4.83
N GLY A 262 3.46 25.47 4.59
CA GLY A 262 2.50 25.79 5.64
C GLY A 262 2.87 27.00 6.47
N GLU A 263 3.77 27.83 5.96
CA GLU A 263 4.10 29.14 6.52
C GLU A 263 2.88 30.07 6.52
N ARG A 264 2.85 31.03 7.41
CA ARG A 264 1.71 31.91 7.59
C ARG A 264 2.13 33.36 7.75
N ASP A 265 1.36 34.23 7.15
CA ASP A 265 1.47 35.68 7.40
C ASP A 265 1.26 35.99 8.88
N ALA A 266 2.19 36.73 9.45
CA ALA A 266 2.27 37.00 10.88
C ALA A 266 1.14 37.92 11.41
N GLU A 267 0.43 38.65 10.54
CA GLU A 267 -0.64 39.58 10.94
C GLU A 267 -2.02 38.96 10.71
N THR A 268 -2.23 38.27 9.55
CA THR A 268 -3.53 37.70 9.15
C THR A 268 -3.69 36.25 9.55
N GLY A 269 -2.59 35.51 9.73
CA GLY A 269 -2.56 34.06 9.97
C GLY A 269 -2.98 33.24 8.77
N GLU A 270 -3.15 33.84 7.59
CA GLU A 270 -3.41 33.13 6.34
C GLU A 270 -2.15 32.40 5.87
N LEU A 271 -2.32 31.30 5.12
CA LEU A 271 -1.19 30.61 4.53
C LEU A 271 -0.51 31.49 3.49
N ASP A 272 0.82 31.55 3.55
CA ASP A 272 1.60 32.39 2.66
C ASP A 272 1.55 31.88 1.21
N HIS A 273 1.56 32.79 0.25
CA HIS A 273 1.49 32.47 -1.17
C HIS A 273 1.92 33.66 -2.04
N GLU A 274 2.36 33.38 -3.25
CA GLU A 274 2.75 34.40 -4.23
C GLU A 274 1.59 35.35 -4.56
N ASP A 275 1.93 36.61 -4.88
CA ASP A 275 0.98 37.63 -5.32
C ASP A 275 0.17 37.19 -6.55
N GLY A 276 -1.17 37.30 -6.46
CA GLY A 276 -2.08 36.90 -7.53
C GLY A 276 -2.41 35.40 -7.60
N TRP A 277 -1.93 34.62 -6.64
CA TRP A 277 -2.35 33.21 -6.52
C TRP A 277 -3.84 33.13 -6.10
N THR A 278 -4.59 32.21 -6.72
CA THR A 278 -6.05 32.07 -6.50
C THR A 278 -6.45 30.67 -6.00
N GLY A 279 -5.50 29.75 -5.89
CA GLY A 279 -5.78 28.37 -5.53
C GLY A 279 -6.33 27.48 -6.66
N HIS A 280 -6.68 28.05 -7.82
CA HIS A 280 -7.24 27.33 -8.99
C HIS A 280 -6.22 27.06 -10.09
N GLN A 281 -4.99 27.47 -9.92
CA GLN A 281 -3.93 27.26 -10.91
C GLN A 281 -3.47 25.80 -10.91
N TYR A 282 -3.39 25.22 -12.12
CA TYR A 282 -2.79 23.89 -12.34
C TYR A 282 -1.27 23.99 -12.59
N SER A 283 -0.73 25.20 -12.67
CA SER A 283 0.70 25.44 -12.78
C SER A 283 1.39 25.13 -11.46
N LYS A 284 2.63 24.68 -11.56
CA LYS A 284 3.49 24.55 -10.38
C LYS A 284 3.82 25.92 -9.80
N THR A 285 3.98 26.00 -8.49
CA THR A 285 4.53 27.11 -7.72
C THR A 285 5.74 26.60 -6.97
N LEU A 286 6.62 27.46 -6.54
CA LEU A 286 7.69 27.11 -5.61
C LEU A 286 7.13 26.96 -4.20
N PRO A 287 7.69 26.05 -3.39
CA PRO A 287 8.62 24.99 -3.80
C PRO A 287 7.87 23.80 -4.43
N PHE A 288 8.56 23.02 -5.25
CA PHE A 288 7.99 21.82 -5.91
C PHE A 288 9.07 20.78 -6.20
N GLN A 289 8.63 19.52 -6.35
CA GLN A 289 9.48 18.44 -6.84
C GLN A 289 9.20 18.12 -8.29
N GLN A 290 10.20 17.59 -9.00
CA GLN A 290 10.05 16.94 -10.27
C GLN A 290 10.62 15.53 -10.21
N VAL A 291 9.72 14.55 -10.30
CA VAL A 291 10.07 13.12 -10.25
C VAL A 291 9.89 12.50 -11.63
N LYS A 292 10.91 11.78 -12.10
CA LYS A 292 10.85 10.97 -13.32
C LYS A 292 11.35 9.56 -13.00
N HIS A 293 10.45 8.59 -13.11
CA HIS A 293 10.75 7.19 -12.84
C HIS A 293 10.55 6.35 -14.10
N TYR A 294 11.62 5.73 -14.58
CA TYR A 294 11.62 4.85 -15.74
C TYR A 294 11.95 3.42 -15.28
N LYS A 295 11.20 2.45 -15.81
CA LYS A 295 11.39 1.06 -15.44
C LYS A 295 11.24 0.14 -16.65
N VAL A 296 12.11 -0.86 -16.75
CA VAL A 296 12.04 -1.97 -17.71
C VAL A 296 12.08 -3.26 -16.93
N VAL A 297 11.08 -4.12 -17.13
CA VAL A 297 11.00 -5.42 -16.45
C VAL A 297 10.83 -6.53 -17.47
N TRP A 298 11.64 -7.57 -17.35
CA TRP A 298 11.54 -8.81 -18.09
C TRP A 298 11.08 -9.93 -17.18
N ASP A 299 9.80 -10.33 -17.29
CA ASP A 299 9.15 -11.38 -16.52
C ASP A 299 9.01 -12.65 -17.37
N ASN A 300 9.58 -13.74 -16.91
CA ASN A 300 9.59 -15.03 -17.58
C ASN A 300 9.12 -16.14 -16.66
N SER A 301 8.34 -17.06 -17.23
CA SER A 301 7.97 -18.31 -16.58
C SER A 301 8.11 -19.47 -17.56
N LEU A 302 8.79 -20.52 -17.14
CA LEU A 302 8.97 -21.75 -17.93
C LEU A 302 8.30 -22.91 -17.19
N ASN A 303 7.29 -23.49 -17.83
CA ASN A 303 6.60 -24.68 -17.31
C ASN A 303 7.46 -25.91 -17.52
N LEU A 304 7.67 -26.66 -16.46
CA LEU A 304 8.39 -27.93 -16.44
C LEU A 304 7.43 -29.06 -16.01
N SER A 305 7.77 -30.31 -16.26
CA SER A 305 6.96 -31.45 -15.82
C SER A 305 6.78 -31.52 -14.30
N SER A 306 7.77 -31.03 -13.54
CA SER A 306 7.80 -31.07 -12.07
C SER A 306 7.40 -29.75 -11.39
N GLY A 307 7.09 -28.70 -12.16
CA GLY A 307 6.79 -27.39 -11.63
C GLY A 307 7.02 -26.28 -12.64
N TYR A 308 7.37 -25.08 -12.20
CA TYR A 308 7.77 -24.00 -13.08
C TYR A 308 9.00 -23.23 -12.54
N LEU A 309 9.77 -22.71 -13.46
CA LEU A 309 10.87 -21.79 -13.18
C LEU A 309 10.39 -20.37 -13.54
N LYS A 310 10.53 -19.43 -12.61
CA LYS A 310 10.24 -18.01 -12.84
C LYS A 310 11.51 -17.18 -12.72
N ALA A 311 11.73 -16.27 -13.66
CA ALA A 311 12.86 -15.35 -13.66
C ALA A 311 12.38 -13.94 -13.97
N ILE A 312 12.65 -12.99 -13.06
CA ILE A 312 12.31 -11.59 -13.22
C ILE A 312 13.61 -10.78 -13.12
N ILE A 313 13.83 -9.91 -14.10
CA ILE A 313 14.93 -8.95 -14.10
C ILE A 313 14.31 -7.57 -14.34
N GLY A 314 14.62 -6.61 -13.47
CA GLY A 314 14.12 -5.24 -13.58
C GLY A 314 15.25 -4.23 -13.50
N TYR A 315 15.22 -3.24 -14.37
CA TYR A 315 16.06 -2.05 -14.27
C TYR A 315 15.15 -0.82 -14.06
N GLN A 316 15.53 0.02 -13.10
CA GLN A 316 14.82 1.26 -12.77
C GLN A 316 15.80 2.42 -12.73
N GLN A 317 15.34 3.57 -13.15
CA GLN A 317 16.02 4.84 -12.93
C GLN A 317 15.03 5.82 -12.33
N ASN A 318 15.29 6.28 -11.11
CA ASN A 318 14.59 7.39 -10.48
C ASN A 318 15.44 8.66 -10.59
N ARG A 319 14.81 9.75 -10.97
CA ARG A 319 15.38 11.10 -11.00
C ARG A 319 14.43 11.99 -10.23
N ARG A 320 14.91 12.54 -9.11
CA ARG A 320 14.16 13.47 -8.27
C ARG A 320 14.92 14.76 -8.18
N LYS A 321 14.24 15.84 -8.51
CA LYS A 321 14.72 17.21 -8.35
C LYS A 321 13.78 17.97 -7.42
N GLU A 322 14.33 18.83 -6.59
CA GLU A 322 13.61 19.76 -5.73
C GLU A 322 13.98 21.17 -6.13
N PHE A 323 12.99 22.05 -6.20
CA PHE A 323 13.09 23.43 -6.63
C PHE A 323 12.49 24.29 -5.52
N GLU A 324 13.27 25.18 -4.95
CA GLU A 324 12.92 25.92 -3.73
C GLU A 324 12.82 27.41 -4.02
N GLU A 325 13.86 28.04 -4.52
CA GLU A 325 13.93 29.48 -4.75
C GLU A 325 13.63 29.88 -6.20
N GLU A 326 14.03 29.06 -7.18
CA GLU A 326 13.89 29.38 -8.61
C GLU A 326 13.21 28.26 -9.40
N MET A 327 12.46 28.65 -10.46
CA MET A 327 11.66 27.71 -11.27
C MET A 327 12.49 26.80 -12.18
N ASP A 328 13.75 27.12 -12.45
CA ASP A 328 14.66 26.45 -13.39
C ASP A 328 15.98 25.99 -12.76
N GLU A 329 16.29 26.42 -11.54
CA GLU A 329 17.41 25.93 -10.75
C GLU A 329 16.90 24.98 -9.69
N TYR A 330 17.63 23.90 -9.41
CA TYR A 330 17.25 22.86 -8.45
C TYR A 330 18.35 22.70 -7.40
N GLU A 331 17.97 22.73 -6.17
CA GLU A 331 18.84 22.60 -5.01
C GLU A 331 19.21 21.12 -4.80
N LEU A 332 18.22 20.23 -4.68
CA LEU A 332 18.44 18.80 -4.56
C LEU A 332 18.23 18.06 -5.89
N TYR A 333 19.13 17.15 -6.24
CA TYR A 333 18.94 16.23 -7.36
C TYR A 333 19.50 14.85 -7.08
N PHE A 334 18.60 13.89 -6.84
CA PHE A 334 18.94 12.48 -6.68
C PHE A 334 18.75 11.71 -7.99
N LYS A 335 19.75 10.89 -8.34
CA LYS A 335 19.69 10.01 -9.50
C LYS A 335 20.02 8.59 -9.07
N LEU A 336 18.96 7.80 -8.86
CA LEU A 336 19.07 6.42 -8.41
C LEU A 336 18.89 5.45 -9.57
N HIS A 337 19.84 4.52 -9.70
CA HIS A 337 19.78 3.37 -10.60
C HIS A 337 19.63 2.10 -9.79
N THR A 338 18.63 1.28 -10.12
CA THR A 338 18.39 0.00 -9.44
C THR A 338 18.26 -1.12 -10.47
N LEU A 339 19.05 -2.17 -10.30
CA LEU A 339 18.91 -3.44 -11.00
C LEU A 339 18.42 -4.48 -10.00
N THR A 340 17.24 -5.07 -10.25
CA THR A 340 16.66 -6.15 -9.42
C THR A 340 16.68 -7.47 -10.16
N TYR A 341 16.82 -8.57 -9.43
CA TYR A 341 16.74 -9.92 -9.97
C TYR A 341 16.04 -10.85 -9.00
N ASP A 342 15.20 -11.74 -9.54
CA ASP A 342 14.54 -12.82 -8.81
C ASP A 342 14.53 -14.06 -9.72
N LEU A 343 15.04 -15.18 -9.21
CA LEU A 343 14.99 -16.48 -9.86
C LEU A 343 14.42 -17.47 -8.87
N ARG A 344 13.30 -18.10 -9.22
CA ARG A 344 12.62 -19.05 -8.34
C ARG A 344 12.15 -20.30 -9.08
N TYR A 345 12.20 -21.43 -8.38
CA TYR A 345 11.60 -22.68 -8.80
C TYR A 345 10.47 -23.04 -7.83
N VAL A 346 9.30 -23.35 -8.39
CA VAL A 346 8.11 -23.79 -7.63
C VAL A 346 7.70 -25.15 -8.15
N THR A 347 7.59 -26.14 -7.26
CA THR A 347 7.17 -27.49 -7.64
C THR A 347 5.67 -27.55 -7.93
N ASN A 348 5.25 -28.49 -8.78
CA ASN A 348 3.88 -28.97 -8.73
C ASN A 348 3.60 -29.57 -7.34
N GLU A 349 2.34 -29.59 -6.95
CA GLU A 349 1.95 -30.29 -5.72
C GLU A 349 2.19 -31.78 -5.85
N PHE A 350 2.87 -32.40 -4.89
CA PHE A 350 3.13 -33.83 -4.81
C PHE A 350 2.87 -34.33 -3.39
N ASN A 351 1.99 -35.27 -3.24
CA ASN A 351 1.57 -35.79 -1.92
C ASN A 351 1.19 -34.69 -0.92
N GLY A 352 0.50 -33.63 -1.37
CA GLY A 352 0.14 -32.47 -0.57
C GLY A 352 1.30 -31.51 -0.25
N TRP A 353 2.51 -31.71 -0.77
CA TRP A 353 3.63 -30.78 -0.65
C TRP A 353 3.73 -29.87 -1.87
N LYS A 354 3.95 -28.57 -1.61
CA LYS A 354 4.36 -27.58 -2.60
C LYS A 354 5.60 -26.87 -2.06
N LEU A 355 6.70 -26.90 -2.80
CA LEU A 355 7.96 -26.31 -2.42
C LEU A 355 8.28 -25.13 -3.33
N SER A 356 8.90 -24.08 -2.77
CA SER A 356 9.46 -22.98 -3.53
C SER A 356 10.84 -22.66 -3.02
N THR A 357 11.80 -22.47 -3.90
CA THR A 357 13.14 -22.02 -3.57
C THR A 357 13.59 -20.97 -4.58
N GLY A 358 14.37 -20.01 -4.14
CA GLY A 358 14.82 -18.97 -5.03
C GLY A 358 15.97 -18.15 -4.48
N ILE A 359 16.54 -17.35 -5.38
CA ILE A 359 17.51 -16.30 -5.10
C ILE A 359 16.96 -14.99 -5.62
N GLY A 360 17.25 -13.90 -4.93
CA GLY A 360 16.85 -12.57 -5.37
C GLY A 360 17.66 -11.50 -4.67
N GLY A 361 17.63 -10.31 -5.21
CA GLY A 361 18.32 -9.18 -4.65
C GLY A 361 18.31 -7.97 -5.57
N MET A 362 19.14 -6.98 -5.23
CA MET A 362 19.27 -5.77 -6.03
C MET A 362 20.68 -5.20 -5.98
N TYR A 363 21.01 -4.41 -6.98
CA TYR A 363 22.16 -3.52 -7.00
C TYR A 363 21.65 -2.10 -7.22
N GLN A 364 22.08 -1.17 -6.35
CA GLN A 364 21.76 0.25 -6.48
C GLN A 364 23.04 1.09 -6.60
N LYS A 365 22.91 2.17 -7.37
CA LYS A 365 23.85 3.28 -7.40
C LYS A 365 23.05 4.56 -7.36
N SER A 366 23.28 5.38 -6.33
CA SER A 366 22.75 6.73 -6.21
C SER A 366 23.85 7.75 -6.38
N GLY A 367 23.56 8.85 -7.03
CA GLY A 367 24.42 10.02 -7.16
C GLY A 367 23.62 11.27 -6.92
N ASN A 368 24.25 12.26 -6.29
CA ASN A 368 23.77 13.62 -6.12
C ASN A 368 24.28 14.45 -7.30
N GLU A 369 23.38 15.19 -7.93
CA GLU A 369 23.71 16.11 -9.04
C GLU A 369 23.12 17.53 -8.77
N GLY A 370 22.67 17.83 -7.55
CA GLY A 370 22.21 19.12 -7.06
C GLY A 370 23.31 19.95 -6.40
N GLU A 371 22.95 21.10 -5.91
CA GLU A 371 23.83 22.01 -5.16
C GLU A 371 23.86 21.66 -3.68
N GLU A 372 22.74 21.19 -3.14
CA GLU A 372 22.58 20.71 -1.77
C GLU A 372 22.69 19.21 -1.65
N TYR A 373 23.11 18.75 -0.49
CA TYR A 373 23.36 17.36 -0.21
C TYR A 373 22.73 16.90 1.10
N LEU A 374 21.69 16.08 1.01
CA LEU A 374 21.07 15.43 2.17
C LEU A 374 21.76 14.13 2.57
N ILE A 375 22.19 13.34 1.59
CA ILE A 375 22.86 12.03 1.75
C ILE A 375 24.05 11.93 0.82
N PRO A 376 25.07 11.10 1.15
CA PRO A 376 26.20 10.89 0.25
C PRO A 376 25.81 10.07 -0.99
N ASP A 377 26.64 10.15 -2.04
CA ASP A 377 26.63 9.16 -3.09
C ASP A 377 26.83 7.77 -2.52
N TYR A 378 26.12 6.75 -3.07
CA TYR A 378 26.24 5.42 -2.51
C TYR A 378 26.08 4.30 -3.52
N ARG A 379 26.55 3.11 -3.11
CA ARG A 379 26.24 1.82 -3.75
C ARG A 379 25.71 0.86 -2.71
N LEU A 380 24.72 0.07 -3.15
CA LEU A 380 24.13 -0.99 -2.35
C LEU A 380 24.09 -2.28 -3.18
N PHE A 381 24.43 -3.39 -2.56
CA PHE A 381 24.26 -4.73 -3.13
C PHE A 381 23.55 -5.63 -2.14
N ASP A 382 22.45 -6.23 -2.58
CA ASP A 382 21.67 -7.22 -1.86
C ASP A 382 21.71 -8.57 -2.55
N PHE A 383 21.83 -9.61 -1.75
CA PHE A 383 21.67 -11.00 -2.15
C PHE A 383 20.87 -11.75 -1.09
N GLY A 384 19.85 -12.50 -1.51
CA GLY A 384 19.07 -13.36 -0.64
C GLY A 384 18.82 -14.73 -1.27
N PHE A 385 18.79 -15.75 -0.42
CA PHE A 385 18.40 -17.12 -0.78
C PHE A 385 17.27 -17.55 0.16
N TYR A 386 16.21 -18.18 -0.38
CA TYR A 386 15.11 -18.67 0.41
C TYR A 386 14.62 -20.05 -0.02
N ALA A 387 13.99 -20.74 0.92
CA ALA A 387 13.22 -21.95 0.68
C ALA A 387 11.95 -21.92 1.53
N THR A 388 10.82 -22.25 0.91
CA THR A 388 9.51 -22.34 1.56
C THR A 388 8.83 -23.66 1.21
N ALA A 389 8.03 -24.16 2.12
CA ALA A 389 7.26 -25.36 1.95
C ALA A 389 5.83 -25.20 2.45
N THR A 390 4.86 -25.65 1.69
CA THR A 390 3.46 -25.76 2.12
C THR A 390 3.09 -27.24 2.10
N LYS A 391 2.37 -27.69 3.14
CA LYS A 391 1.86 -29.04 3.29
C LYS A 391 0.36 -29.00 3.55
N SER A 392 -0.41 -29.57 2.64
CA SER A 392 -1.83 -29.87 2.84
C SER A 392 -1.97 -31.21 3.53
N LEU A 393 -2.73 -31.27 4.62
CA LEU A 393 -3.03 -32.47 5.40
C LEU A 393 -4.56 -32.70 5.37
N GLY A 394 -5.01 -33.47 4.40
CA GLY A 394 -6.43 -33.57 4.07
C GLY A 394 -7.00 -32.25 3.61
N ASP A 395 -8.29 -32.04 3.81
CA ASP A 395 -8.99 -30.82 3.38
C ASP A 395 -8.98 -29.72 4.47
N ASN A 396 -8.64 -30.09 5.70
CA ASN A 396 -8.83 -29.22 6.87
C ASN A 396 -7.57 -28.48 7.30
N TRP A 397 -6.36 -29.01 7.05
CA TRP A 397 -5.14 -28.39 7.54
C TRP A 397 -4.19 -28.01 6.41
N THR A 398 -3.66 -26.82 6.50
CA THR A 398 -2.54 -26.36 5.70
C THR A 398 -1.43 -25.87 6.63
N LEU A 399 -0.24 -26.43 6.50
CA LEU A 399 0.97 -26.00 7.17
C LEU A 399 1.86 -25.27 6.18
N ASN A 400 2.48 -24.17 6.60
CA ASN A 400 3.45 -23.43 5.80
C ASN A 400 4.66 -23.12 6.64
N GLY A 401 5.84 -23.13 6.03
CA GLY A 401 7.06 -22.69 6.69
C GLY A 401 8.16 -22.38 5.69
N GLY A 402 9.11 -21.58 6.11
CA GLY A 402 10.24 -21.23 5.28
C GLY A 402 11.33 -20.48 6.01
N LEU A 403 12.47 -20.42 5.37
CA LEU A 403 13.65 -19.69 5.82
C LEU A 403 14.23 -18.89 4.66
N ARG A 404 14.84 -17.76 5.00
CA ARG A 404 15.58 -16.91 4.07
C ARG A 404 16.84 -16.40 4.76
N TYR A 405 17.93 -16.35 4.02
CA TYR A 405 19.16 -15.65 4.36
C TYR A 405 19.32 -14.45 3.45
N ASP A 406 19.68 -13.30 4.02
CA ASP A 406 19.97 -12.06 3.29
C ASP A 406 21.33 -11.52 3.68
N HIS A 407 22.04 -11.01 2.66
CA HIS A 407 23.27 -10.25 2.80
C HIS A 407 23.13 -8.90 2.10
N ARG A 408 23.41 -7.80 2.83
CA ARG A 408 23.46 -6.44 2.28
C ARG A 408 24.83 -5.83 2.52
N ARG A 409 25.38 -5.26 1.47
CA ARG A 409 26.54 -4.37 1.53
C ARG A 409 26.12 -2.98 1.09
N LEU A 410 26.41 -1.98 1.91
CA LEU A 410 26.19 -0.57 1.65
C LEU A 410 27.51 0.18 1.73
N HIS A 411 27.79 1.07 0.78
CA HIS A 411 28.99 1.90 0.74
C HIS A 411 28.58 3.32 0.40
N GLY A 412 28.84 4.26 1.34
CA GLY A 412 28.73 5.71 1.14
C GLY A 412 30.09 6.28 0.76
N TYR A 413 30.10 7.17 -0.22
CA TYR A 413 31.31 7.82 -0.70
C TYR A 413 31.54 9.14 0.04
N GLU A 414 32.81 9.53 0.16
CA GLU A 414 33.17 10.85 0.62
C GLU A 414 32.63 11.91 -0.33
N LEU A 415 32.08 12.98 0.24
CA LEU A 415 31.62 14.14 -0.47
C LEU A 415 32.11 15.40 0.25
N MET A 416 32.70 16.29 -0.53
CA MET A 416 33.24 17.59 -0.06
C MET A 416 32.26 18.69 -0.43
N GLU A 417 32.06 19.63 0.48
CA GLU A 417 31.26 20.84 0.27
C GLU A 417 32.08 22.03 0.82
N ASP A 418 32.29 23.06 0.03
CA ASP A 418 33.06 24.26 0.36
C ASP A 418 34.47 24.01 0.91
N GLY A 419 35.07 22.86 0.57
CA GLY A 419 36.41 22.46 1.00
C GLY A 419 36.46 21.63 2.27
N ASP A 420 35.34 21.42 2.93
CA ASP A 420 35.17 20.57 4.11
C ASP A 420 34.52 19.22 3.75
N VAL A 421 34.71 18.22 4.60
CA VAL A 421 34.10 16.90 4.44
C VAL A 421 32.66 16.95 4.93
N ARG A 422 31.67 17.03 4.02
CA ARG A 422 30.25 16.95 4.35
C ARG A 422 29.87 15.52 4.76
N PHE A 423 30.34 14.54 3.99
CA PHE A 423 30.14 13.10 4.27
C PHE A 423 31.47 12.37 4.20
N ALA A 424 31.78 11.60 5.23
CA ALA A 424 32.96 10.73 5.24
C ALA A 424 32.64 9.41 4.54
N ASN A 425 33.68 8.83 3.93
CA ASN A 425 33.59 7.50 3.32
C ASN A 425 33.32 6.41 4.37
N PHE A 426 32.34 5.54 4.14
CA PHE A 426 32.06 4.39 5.02
C PHE A 426 31.55 3.17 4.28
N SER A 427 31.66 2.01 4.91
CA SER A 427 31.08 0.76 4.43
C SER A 427 30.43 -0.02 5.56
N ARG A 428 29.24 -0.56 5.30
CA ARG A 428 28.49 -1.38 6.24
C ARG A 428 28.08 -2.70 5.59
N HIS A 429 28.11 -3.76 6.39
CA HIS A 429 27.69 -5.10 5.99
C HIS A 429 26.66 -5.62 6.99
N PHE A 430 25.56 -6.13 6.48
CA PHE A 430 24.49 -6.70 7.29
C PHE A 430 24.16 -8.10 6.79
N ASN A 431 23.92 -9.00 7.75
CA ASN A 431 23.49 -10.36 7.46
C ASN A 431 22.29 -10.69 8.33
N GLY A 432 21.29 -11.33 7.77
CA GLY A 432 20.07 -11.66 8.49
C GLY A 432 19.48 -13.00 8.07
N VAL A 433 18.86 -13.67 9.04
CA VAL A 433 18.05 -14.85 8.78
C VAL A 433 16.62 -14.51 9.15
N THR A 434 15.70 -14.66 8.21
CA THR A 434 14.27 -14.54 8.42
C THR A 434 13.61 -15.89 8.28
N GLY A 435 12.45 -16.07 8.88
CA GLY A 435 11.73 -17.33 8.81
C GLY A 435 10.29 -17.17 9.25
N SER A 436 9.44 -18.09 8.79
CA SER A 436 8.06 -18.17 9.24
C SER A 436 7.61 -19.61 9.35
N ILE A 437 6.67 -19.83 10.25
CA ILE A 437 5.91 -21.07 10.38
C ILE A 437 4.46 -20.71 10.68
N GLY A 438 3.54 -21.32 9.93
CA GLY A 438 2.12 -21.06 10.09
C GLY A 438 1.28 -22.28 9.85
N ALA A 439 0.07 -22.23 10.35
CA ALA A 439 -0.94 -23.26 10.19
C ALA A 439 -2.31 -22.62 9.94
N VAL A 440 -3.07 -23.22 9.03
CA VAL A 440 -4.49 -22.93 8.84
C VAL A 440 -5.27 -24.20 9.16
N CYS A 441 -6.33 -24.04 9.94
CA CYS A 441 -7.29 -25.10 10.25
C CYS A 441 -8.69 -24.70 9.81
N ASN A 442 -9.23 -25.35 8.79
CA ASN A 442 -10.64 -25.25 8.44
C ASN A 442 -11.42 -26.17 9.38
N ILE A 443 -11.91 -25.61 10.51
CA ILE A 443 -12.63 -26.38 11.55
C ILE A 443 -13.88 -27.01 10.95
N ASN A 444 -14.57 -26.27 10.10
CA ASN A 444 -15.68 -26.71 9.27
C ASN A 444 -15.83 -25.74 8.07
N GLU A 445 -16.90 -25.83 7.30
CA GLU A 445 -17.18 -24.96 6.15
C GLU A 445 -17.38 -23.48 6.51
N HIS A 446 -17.65 -23.17 7.78
CA HIS A 446 -17.91 -21.83 8.27
C HIS A 446 -16.74 -21.21 9.05
N PHE A 447 -15.95 -22.00 9.76
CA PHE A 447 -14.90 -21.52 10.66
C PHE A 447 -13.51 -21.86 10.17
N ASN A 448 -12.66 -20.84 10.09
CA ASN A 448 -11.25 -20.94 9.76
C ASN A 448 -10.41 -20.34 10.89
N LEU A 449 -9.37 -21.06 11.33
CA LEU A 449 -8.39 -20.61 12.31
C LEU A 449 -7.02 -20.53 11.66
N ARG A 450 -6.31 -19.42 11.85
CA ARG A 450 -4.95 -19.20 11.36
C ARG A 450 -4.01 -18.88 12.51
N LEU A 451 -2.82 -19.46 12.45
CA LEU A 451 -1.71 -19.17 13.36
C LEU A 451 -0.47 -18.94 12.51
N ASN A 452 0.28 -17.90 12.81
CA ASN A 452 1.54 -17.62 12.16
C ASN A 452 2.55 -17.07 13.16
N LEU A 453 3.79 -17.56 13.08
CA LEU A 453 4.96 -17.02 13.79
C LEU A 453 6.00 -16.67 12.74
N ALA A 454 6.49 -15.45 12.76
CA ALA A 454 7.44 -15.00 11.77
C ALA A 454 8.52 -14.11 12.39
N ARG A 455 9.75 -14.27 11.90
CA ARG A 455 10.89 -13.43 12.21
C ARG A 455 11.23 -12.59 10.98
N GLY A 456 11.23 -11.26 11.16
CA GLY A 456 11.66 -10.29 10.13
C GLY A 456 13.05 -9.77 10.38
N PHE A 457 13.64 -9.19 9.33
CA PHE A 457 14.94 -8.55 9.33
C PHE A 457 14.92 -7.34 8.39
N ARG A 458 15.43 -6.21 8.86
CA ARG A 458 15.63 -4.99 8.07
C ARG A 458 16.99 -4.38 8.37
N THR A 459 17.62 -3.85 7.35
CA THR A 459 18.86 -3.08 7.52
C THR A 459 18.58 -1.59 7.50
N PRO A 460 19.40 -0.78 8.20
CA PRO A 460 19.36 0.67 8.00
C PRO A 460 19.60 1.02 6.53
N ASN A 461 18.93 2.06 6.05
CA ASN A 461 19.17 2.62 4.70
C ASN A 461 20.21 3.75 4.74
N MET A 462 20.43 4.40 3.58
CA MET A 462 21.43 5.45 3.49
C MET A 462 21.02 6.69 4.29
N SER A 463 19.75 7.12 4.25
CA SER A 463 19.29 8.27 5.01
C SER A 463 19.43 8.06 6.52
N GLU A 464 19.03 6.90 7.02
CA GLU A 464 19.14 6.55 8.44
C GLU A 464 20.60 6.54 8.92
N LEU A 465 21.54 6.13 8.05
CA LEU A 465 22.96 6.04 8.40
C LEU A 465 23.71 7.36 8.22
N ALA A 466 23.30 8.22 7.28
CA ALA A 466 24.14 9.32 6.83
C ALA A 466 23.40 10.57 6.36
N SER A 467 22.14 10.80 6.73
CA SER A 467 21.52 12.11 6.50
C SER A 467 22.32 13.20 7.21
N ASN A 468 22.51 14.33 6.54
CA ASN A 468 23.11 15.54 7.11
C ASN A 468 22.70 16.73 6.24
N GLY A 469 21.45 17.19 6.39
CA GLY A 469 20.90 18.27 5.58
C GLY A 469 19.41 18.50 5.80
N VAL A 470 18.90 19.52 5.14
CA VAL A 470 17.51 19.92 5.18
C VAL A 470 16.64 18.97 4.37
N HIS A 471 15.45 18.75 4.85
CA HIS A 471 14.33 18.10 4.17
C HIS A 471 13.16 19.08 4.10
N GLU A 472 13.06 19.84 3.04
CA GLU A 472 12.07 20.91 2.87
C GLU A 472 10.64 20.40 3.05
N GLY A 473 10.25 19.35 2.34
CA GLY A 473 8.89 18.78 2.43
C GLY A 473 8.50 18.23 3.80
N SER A 474 9.45 18.05 4.73
CA SER A 474 9.21 17.68 6.12
C SER A 474 9.53 18.76 7.12
N LEU A 475 10.02 19.92 6.69
CA LEU A 475 10.35 21.12 7.49
C LEU A 475 11.31 20.80 8.64
N ARG A 476 12.41 20.11 8.35
CA ARG A 476 13.37 19.69 9.37
C ARG A 476 14.77 19.44 8.80
N TYR A 477 15.77 19.63 9.63
CA TYR A 477 17.14 19.15 9.40
C TYR A 477 17.28 17.72 9.92
N GLU A 478 17.86 16.81 9.15
CA GLU A 478 18.01 15.39 9.51
C GLU A 478 19.48 14.99 9.71
N ILE A 479 19.75 14.32 10.85
CA ILE A 479 21.06 13.77 11.18
C ILE A 479 20.98 12.25 11.23
N GLY A 480 21.75 11.57 10.37
CA GLY A 480 21.90 10.13 10.33
C GLY A 480 22.81 9.60 11.44
N ASN A 481 22.80 8.28 11.62
CA ASN A 481 23.63 7.61 12.62
C ASN A 481 24.30 6.37 12.04
N GLN A 482 25.62 6.42 11.83
CA GLN A 482 26.39 5.33 11.25
C GLN A 482 26.50 4.09 12.15
N ASP A 483 26.21 4.21 13.46
CA ASP A 483 26.28 3.13 14.42
C ASP A 483 25.01 2.26 14.50
N LEU A 484 23.98 2.61 13.75
CA LEU A 484 22.73 1.85 13.72
C LEU A 484 22.95 0.39 13.34
N LYS A 485 22.24 -0.48 14.06
CA LYS A 485 22.22 -1.93 13.84
C LYS A 485 20.98 -2.32 13.04
N ALA A 486 21.02 -3.51 12.44
CA ALA A 486 19.84 -4.06 11.80
C ALA A 486 18.70 -4.29 12.81
N GLU A 487 17.48 -4.08 12.36
CA GLU A 487 16.26 -4.40 13.10
C GLU A 487 15.91 -5.88 12.95
N TYR A 488 15.43 -6.47 14.02
CA TYR A 488 14.84 -7.82 14.01
C TYR A 488 13.47 -7.80 14.64
N SER A 489 12.48 -8.37 13.97
CA SER A 489 11.13 -8.53 14.52
C SER A 489 10.81 -9.99 14.81
N MET A 490 10.01 -10.22 15.85
CA MET A 490 9.37 -11.51 16.14
C MET A 490 7.89 -11.27 16.30
N GLN A 491 7.11 -11.71 15.33
CA GLN A 491 5.67 -11.49 15.26
C GLN A 491 4.90 -12.80 15.41
N ALA A 492 3.82 -12.74 16.18
CA ALA A 492 2.80 -13.78 16.29
C ALA A 492 1.46 -13.24 15.85
N ASP A 493 0.76 -13.97 14.97
CA ASP A 493 -0.57 -13.66 14.48
C ASP A 493 -1.54 -14.79 14.81
N LEU A 494 -2.74 -14.42 15.24
CA LEU A 494 -3.90 -15.30 15.41
C LEU A 494 -5.06 -14.73 14.60
N GLY A 495 -5.56 -15.48 13.62
CA GLY A 495 -6.71 -15.14 12.80
C GLY A 495 -7.89 -16.07 13.04
N LEU A 496 -9.08 -15.51 13.19
CA LEU A 496 -10.35 -16.23 13.25
C LEU A 496 -11.24 -15.70 12.14
N GLU A 497 -11.81 -16.58 11.35
CA GLU A 497 -12.77 -16.22 10.32
C GLU A 497 -14.02 -17.08 10.47
N PHE A 498 -15.16 -16.43 10.33
CA PHE A 498 -16.48 -17.07 10.25
C PHE A 498 -17.18 -16.61 8.98
N THR A 499 -17.71 -17.55 8.22
CA THR A 499 -18.45 -17.24 6.99
C THR A 499 -19.71 -18.09 6.94
N SER A 500 -20.83 -17.42 6.71
CA SER A 500 -22.11 -18.05 6.45
C SER A 500 -22.84 -17.29 5.33
N GLN A 501 -24.01 -17.74 4.96
CA GLN A 501 -24.86 -17.08 3.95
C GLN A 501 -25.22 -15.62 4.31
N TYR A 502 -25.28 -15.26 5.58
CA TYR A 502 -25.76 -13.95 6.04
C TYR A 502 -24.71 -13.12 6.76
N VAL A 503 -23.62 -13.74 7.21
CA VAL A 503 -22.62 -13.12 8.06
C VAL A 503 -21.24 -13.58 7.66
N SER A 504 -20.35 -12.62 7.45
CA SER A 504 -18.90 -12.85 7.40
C SER A 504 -18.24 -12.04 8.50
N ALA A 505 -17.43 -12.68 9.31
CA ALA A 505 -16.70 -12.02 10.40
C ALA A 505 -15.23 -12.47 10.40
N GLN A 506 -14.34 -11.55 10.66
CA GLN A 506 -12.91 -11.82 10.82
C GLN A 506 -12.36 -11.08 12.03
N LEU A 507 -11.45 -11.73 12.73
CA LEU A 507 -10.67 -11.14 13.82
C LEU A 507 -9.22 -11.55 13.65
N SER A 508 -8.32 -10.59 13.59
CA SER A 508 -6.87 -10.81 13.55
C SER A 508 -6.22 -10.12 14.76
N LEU A 509 -5.58 -10.89 15.60
CA LEU A 509 -4.78 -10.41 16.72
C LEU A 509 -3.30 -10.53 16.36
N PHE A 510 -2.51 -9.53 16.72
CA PHE A 510 -1.06 -9.61 16.49
C PHE A 510 -0.27 -9.06 17.67
N ALA A 511 0.91 -9.64 17.87
CA ALA A 511 1.92 -9.19 18.80
C ALA A 511 3.28 -9.22 18.10
N ASN A 512 3.99 -8.11 18.11
CA ASN A 512 5.29 -7.96 17.47
C ASN A 512 6.28 -7.34 18.45
N ARG A 513 7.43 -7.97 18.62
CA ARG A 513 8.60 -7.41 19.31
C ARG A 513 9.65 -7.08 18.25
N ILE A 514 10.23 -5.88 18.34
CA ILE A 514 11.27 -5.42 17.42
C ILE A 514 12.47 -5.00 18.25
N ASP A 515 13.59 -5.68 18.03
CA ASP A 515 14.86 -5.31 18.60
C ASP A 515 15.55 -4.29 17.66
N ASN A 516 16.16 -3.25 18.24
CA ASN A 516 16.82 -2.14 17.52
C ASN A 516 15.89 -1.36 16.56
N TYR A 517 14.64 -1.08 16.92
CA TYR A 517 13.72 -0.27 16.12
C TYR A 517 14.28 1.13 15.87
N ILE A 518 14.41 1.52 14.61
CA ILE A 518 14.98 2.79 14.17
C ILE A 518 13.86 3.82 13.98
N PHE A 519 14.03 4.99 14.56
CA PHE A 519 13.11 6.12 14.41
C PHE A 519 13.84 7.45 14.54
N THR A 520 13.18 8.54 14.14
CA THR A 520 13.69 9.90 14.34
C THR A 520 13.03 10.53 15.56
N HIS A 521 13.80 11.29 16.32
CA HIS A 521 13.29 12.19 17.37
C HIS A 521 13.93 13.56 17.24
N ARG A 522 13.21 14.59 17.68
CA ARG A 522 13.72 15.95 17.72
C ARG A 522 14.80 16.08 18.76
N LEU A 523 15.86 16.81 18.44
CA LEU A 523 16.87 17.25 19.40
C LEU A 523 16.39 18.54 20.05
N ALA A 524 16.40 18.58 21.40
CA ALA A 524 15.94 19.76 22.13
C ALA A 524 16.81 20.97 21.78
N ASP A 525 16.14 22.08 21.44
CA ASP A 525 16.74 23.40 21.20
C ASP A 525 17.83 23.45 20.10
N GLU A 526 17.99 22.38 19.30
CA GLU A 526 18.90 22.39 18.15
C GLU A 526 18.18 22.85 16.88
N ILE A 527 18.75 23.90 16.27
CA ILE A 527 18.32 24.48 15.00
C ILE A 527 19.53 24.54 14.09
N GLU A 528 19.46 23.84 12.96
CA GLU A 528 20.46 23.84 11.91
C GLU A 528 19.84 24.41 10.64
N GLU A 529 20.53 25.32 9.95
CA GLU A 529 20.08 26.00 8.73
C GLU A 529 18.65 26.59 8.83
N GLY A 530 18.23 27.00 10.04
CA GLY A 530 16.90 27.56 10.30
C GLY A 530 15.81 26.53 10.63
N TYR A 531 16.12 25.25 10.55
CA TYR A 531 15.17 24.14 10.76
C TYR A 531 15.38 23.40 12.09
N LEU A 532 14.28 22.88 12.65
CA LEU A 532 14.32 22.00 13.81
C LEU A 532 15.07 20.72 13.47
N THR A 533 16.04 20.36 14.30
CA THR A 533 16.93 19.22 14.05
C THR A 533 16.36 17.90 14.59
N TYR A 534 16.39 16.88 13.78
CA TYR A 534 15.96 15.51 14.10
C TYR A 534 17.11 14.52 13.87
N ALA A 535 17.33 13.62 14.83
CA ALA A 535 18.35 12.59 14.72
C ALA A 535 17.76 11.18 14.65
N TYR A 536 18.41 10.31 13.88
CA TYR A 536 18.09 8.89 13.86
C TYR A 536 18.66 8.16 15.08
N THR A 537 17.79 7.45 15.78
CA THR A 537 18.10 6.63 16.95
C THR A 537 17.46 5.26 16.86
N GLN A 538 17.77 4.37 17.80
CA GLN A 538 17.17 3.04 17.86
C GLN A 538 16.91 2.59 19.30
N GLY A 539 15.87 1.76 19.46
CA GLY A 539 15.50 1.16 20.75
C GLY A 539 14.67 -0.10 20.55
N ASP A 540 14.47 -0.88 21.60
CA ASP A 540 13.61 -2.05 21.54
C ASP A 540 12.14 -1.63 21.65
N ALA A 541 11.30 -2.22 20.81
CA ALA A 541 9.89 -1.87 20.70
C ALA A 541 8.97 -3.10 20.78
N ARG A 542 7.73 -2.87 21.18
CA ARG A 542 6.65 -3.84 21.08
C ARG A 542 5.40 -3.20 20.46
N LEU A 543 4.74 -3.95 19.60
CA LEU A 543 3.45 -3.56 19.03
C LEU A 543 2.43 -4.65 19.35
N LEU A 544 1.28 -4.24 19.88
CA LEU A 544 0.15 -5.11 20.14
C LEU A 544 -1.06 -4.51 19.44
N GLY A 545 -1.85 -5.34 18.77
CA GLY A 545 -3.02 -4.80 18.11
C GLY A 545 -3.99 -5.85 17.61
N PHE A 546 -5.08 -5.36 17.06
CA PHE A 546 -6.09 -6.21 16.45
C PHE A 546 -6.79 -5.50 15.29
N GLU A 547 -7.30 -6.31 14.39
CA GLU A 547 -8.14 -5.93 13.27
C GLU A 547 -9.40 -6.78 13.32
N ALA A 548 -10.56 -6.16 13.24
CA ALA A 548 -11.85 -6.84 13.21
C ALA A 548 -12.65 -6.39 11.97
N GLY A 549 -13.33 -7.32 11.33
CA GLY A 549 -14.24 -7.09 10.23
C GLY A 549 -15.54 -7.84 10.46
N LEU A 550 -16.67 -7.21 10.12
CA LEU A 550 -18.00 -7.80 10.18
C LEU A 550 -18.79 -7.33 8.96
N ASP A 551 -19.22 -8.26 8.13
CA ASP A 551 -20.13 -8.02 7.01
C ASP A 551 -21.44 -8.75 7.24
N LEU A 552 -22.54 -8.03 7.22
CA LEU A 552 -23.89 -8.56 7.36
C LEU A 552 -24.64 -8.44 6.03
N HIS A 553 -25.25 -9.52 5.61
CA HIS A 553 -26.05 -9.63 4.38
C HIS A 553 -27.47 -10.12 4.72
N PRO A 554 -28.32 -9.27 5.34
CA PRO A 554 -29.67 -9.70 5.74
C PRO A 554 -30.53 -10.11 4.55
N VAL A 555 -30.27 -9.52 3.39
CA VAL A 555 -30.82 -9.88 2.08
C VAL A 555 -29.74 -9.66 1.02
N HIS A 556 -29.87 -10.32 -0.13
CA HIS A 556 -28.85 -10.26 -1.20
C HIS A 556 -28.49 -8.86 -1.70
N SER A 557 -29.41 -7.90 -1.57
CA SER A 557 -29.21 -6.53 -2.04
C SER A 557 -28.71 -5.55 -0.98
N VAL A 558 -28.56 -5.97 0.27
CA VAL A 558 -28.15 -5.07 1.37
C VAL A 558 -26.90 -5.63 2.05
N HIS A 559 -25.87 -4.80 2.09
CA HIS A 559 -24.58 -5.11 2.72
C HIS A 559 -24.29 -4.09 3.79
N PHE A 560 -23.96 -4.55 4.99
CA PHE A 560 -23.57 -3.70 6.10
C PHE A 560 -22.21 -4.14 6.61
N SER A 561 -21.18 -3.42 6.18
CA SER A 561 -19.77 -3.72 6.46
C SER A 561 -19.26 -2.84 7.60
N ASN A 562 -18.54 -3.44 8.53
CA ASN A 562 -17.87 -2.75 9.62
C ASN A 562 -16.44 -3.26 9.76
N THR A 563 -15.52 -2.35 9.95
CA THR A 563 -14.13 -2.69 10.24
C THR A 563 -13.61 -1.86 11.40
N PHE A 564 -12.76 -2.46 12.22
CA PHE A 564 -12.06 -1.77 13.28
C PHE A 564 -10.59 -2.18 13.27
N SER A 565 -9.69 -1.23 13.47
CA SER A 565 -8.26 -1.48 13.60
C SER A 565 -7.65 -0.66 14.73
N PHE A 566 -6.77 -1.30 15.49
CA PHE A 566 -6.06 -0.70 16.61
C PHE A 566 -4.65 -1.25 16.73
N VAL A 567 -3.70 -0.38 17.05
CA VAL A 567 -2.34 -0.75 17.40
C VAL A 567 -1.84 0.11 18.57
N ASP A 568 -1.22 -0.53 19.55
CA ASP A 568 -0.46 0.09 20.62
C ASP A 568 1.02 -0.22 20.42
N ALA A 569 1.81 0.82 20.13
CA ALA A 569 3.23 0.73 19.82
C ALA A 569 4.05 1.45 20.89
N GLN A 570 4.92 0.71 21.59
CA GLN A 570 5.67 1.22 22.73
C GLN A 570 7.14 0.83 22.67
N GLN A 571 8.00 1.71 23.18
CA GLN A 571 9.38 1.36 23.53
C GLN A 571 9.40 0.49 24.79
N MET A 572 10.30 -0.49 24.85
CA MET A 572 10.38 -1.43 25.96
C MET A 572 11.12 -0.88 27.19
N HIS A 573 12.04 0.06 26.97
CA HIS A 573 12.85 0.72 28.01
C HIS A 573 12.67 2.22 27.89
N ALA A 574 11.47 2.70 28.26
CA ALA A 574 11.07 4.09 28.04
C ALA A 574 11.38 4.96 29.24
N GLU A 575 11.86 6.16 28.96
CA GLU A 575 11.92 7.29 29.87
C GLU A 575 10.61 8.11 29.83
N PRO A 576 10.40 9.06 30.73
CA PRO A 576 9.26 9.97 30.64
C PRO A 576 9.18 10.67 29.28
N GLY A 577 8.03 10.60 28.60
CA GLY A 577 7.83 11.20 27.27
C GLY A 577 8.22 10.31 26.08
N THR A 578 9.04 9.26 26.28
CA THR A 578 9.52 8.38 25.18
C THR A 578 8.79 7.05 25.09
N LYS A 579 7.72 6.86 25.87
CA LYS A 579 7.03 5.56 26.00
C LYS A 579 6.46 5.03 24.70
N TYR A 580 5.87 5.88 23.88
CA TYR A 580 5.20 5.48 22.64
C TYR A 580 6.10 5.69 21.43
N LEU A 581 5.96 4.85 20.42
CA LEU A 581 6.65 5.06 19.15
C LEU A 581 6.00 6.23 18.39
N PRO A 582 6.77 7.09 17.72
CA PRO A 582 6.23 8.17 16.93
C PRO A 582 5.46 7.64 15.70
N PHE A 583 4.49 8.42 15.23
CA PHE A 583 3.68 8.14 14.03
C PHE A 583 2.87 6.84 14.09
N THR A 584 2.40 6.48 15.29
CA THR A 584 1.47 5.37 15.48
C THR A 584 0.06 5.80 15.02
N PRO A 585 -0.60 5.08 14.08
CA PRO A 585 -1.92 5.44 13.60
C PRO A 585 -2.96 5.56 14.71
N ALA A 586 -3.90 6.49 14.55
CA ALA A 586 -5.09 6.53 15.40
C ALA A 586 -5.96 5.28 15.19
N PRO A 587 -6.63 4.77 16.24
CA PRO A 587 -7.61 3.69 16.06
C PRO A 587 -8.70 4.14 15.08
N LYS A 588 -9.04 3.26 14.12
CA LYS A 588 -10.01 3.55 13.06
C LYS A 588 -11.17 2.57 13.11
N TRP A 589 -12.40 3.10 13.07
CA TRP A 589 -13.62 2.36 12.79
C TRP A 589 -14.25 2.87 11.50
N ALA A 590 -14.47 1.97 10.55
CA ALA A 590 -15.18 2.27 9.31
C ALA A 590 -16.46 1.44 9.24
N SER A 591 -17.56 2.05 8.85
CA SER A 591 -18.86 1.42 8.69
C SER A 591 -19.47 1.85 7.36
N GLU A 592 -20.02 0.91 6.60
CA GLU A 592 -20.67 1.21 5.32
C GLU A 592 -21.95 0.39 5.20
N LEU A 593 -23.03 1.07 4.79
CA LEU A 593 -24.27 0.47 4.35
C LEU A 593 -24.42 0.65 2.84
N LYS A 594 -24.38 -0.45 2.09
CA LYS A 594 -24.55 -0.48 0.64
C LYS A 594 -25.86 -1.18 0.28
N TRP A 595 -26.62 -0.57 -0.61
CA TRP A 595 -27.86 -1.12 -1.16
C TRP A 595 -27.74 -1.26 -2.68
N GLU A 596 -27.84 -2.50 -3.18
CA GLU A 596 -27.84 -2.85 -4.60
C GLU A 596 -29.29 -2.90 -5.12
N LEU A 597 -29.65 -1.97 -5.99
CA LEU A 597 -31.02 -1.76 -6.44
C LEU A 597 -31.42 -2.64 -7.63
N PHE A 598 -30.51 -2.93 -8.53
CA PHE A 598 -30.73 -3.76 -9.72
C PHE A 598 -29.62 -4.77 -9.89
N HIS A 599 -29.80 -5.94 -9.27
CA HIS A 599 -28.90 -7.07 -9.43
C HIS A 599 -29.54 -8.09 -10.38
N HIS A 600 -28.93 -8.35 -11.54
CA HIS A 600 -29.35 -9.46 -12.38
C HIS A 600 -28.61 -10.71 -11.90
N SER A 601 -29.33 -11.58 -11.15
CA SER A 601 -28.85 -12.93 -10.91
C SER A 601 -28.75 -13.65 -12.27
N HIS A 602 -27.58 -14.20 -12.59
CA HIS A 602 -27.45 -15.19 -13.65
C HIS A 602 -28.16 -16.47 -13.20
N THR A 603 -29.45 -16.52 -13.36
CA THR A 603 -30.20 -17.77 -13.26
C THR A 603 -29.77 -18.64 -14.43
N THR A 604 -29.26 -19.81 -14.11
CA THR A 604 -29.03 -20.96 -15.02
C THR A 604 -30.14 -21.08 -16.05
N VAL A 605 -29.73 -21.13 -17.32
CA VAL A 605 -30.60 -21.31 -18.47
C VAL A 605 -31.22 -22.70 -18.38
N ASN A 606 -32.44 -22.82 -17.88
CA ASN A 606 -33.30 -23.90 -18.22
C ASN A 606 -34.01 -23.59 -19.55
N HIS A 607 -33.72 -24.36 -20.59
CA HIS A 607 -34.38 -24.31 -21.88
C HIS A 607 -35.90 -24.47 -21.73
N HIS A 608 -36.66 -23.41 -21.70
CA HIS A 608 -38.02 -23.38 -22.22
C HIS A 608 -38.24 -22.03 -22.90
N HIS A 609 -38.55 -22.13 -24.20
CA HIS A 609 -38.99 -21.01 -25.04
C HIS A 609 -40.21 -20.32 -24.40
N THR A 610 -40.03 -19.12 -23.93
CA THR A 610 -41.07 -18.10 -23.88
C THR A 610 -40.46 -16.78 -24.34
N THR A 611 -41.02 -16.28 -25.42
CA THR A 611 -40.76 -14.97 -25.99
C THR A 611 -41.36 -13.92 -25.05
N ASP A 612 -40.58 -13.54 -24.00
CA ASP A 612 -40.86 -12.34 -23.27
C ASP A 612 -39.75 -11.33 -23.60
N ALA A 613 -40.15 -10.23 -24.23
CA ALA A 613 -39.37 -9.02 -24.38
C ALA A 613 -39.13 -8.43 -22.97
N ALA A 614 -38.21 -9.06 -22.21
CA ALA A 614 -37.76 -8.54 -20.95
C ALA A 614 -37.29 -7.10 -21.18
N HIS A 615 -37.87 -6.17 -20.49
CA HIS A 615 -37.41 -4.78 -20.41
C HIS A 615 -35.94 -4.81 -20.03
N ARG A 616 -35.06 -4.70 -21.04
CA ARG A 616 -33.62 -4.56 -20.82
C ARG A 616 -33.39 -3.23 -20.14
N SER A 617 -33.22 -3.24 -18.82
CA SER A 617 -32.94 -2.02 -18.06
C SER A 617 -31.69 -1.36 -18.63
N VAL A 618 -31.75 -0.04 -18.82
CA VAL A 618 -30.62 0.76 -19.26
C VAL A 618 -29.54 0.83 -18.17
N LEU A 619 -29.95 0.71 -16.92
CA LEU A 619 -29.08 0.73 -15.74
C LEU A 619 -29.01 -0.68 -15.14
N ASN A 620 -27.80 -1.18 -14.92
CA ASN A 620 -27.53 -2.45 -14.21
C ASN A 620 -26.50 -2.21 -13.10
N ASN A 621 -26.47 -3.12 -12.14
CA ASN A 621 -25.56 -3.01 -10.99
C ASN A 621 -25.63 -1.65 -10.30
N LEU A 622 -26.83 -1.05 -10.26
CA LEU A 622 -27.03 0.22 -9.58
C LEU A 622 -26.93 -0.01 -8.08
N TYR A 623 -26.04 0.72 -7.42
CA TYR A 623 -25.96 0.74 -5.97
C TYR A 623 -25.93 2.16 -5.43
N ILE A 624 -26.29 2.28 -4.16
CA ILE A 624 -26.09 3.47 -3.32
C ILE A 624 -25.44 3.00 -2.02
N ALA A 625 -24.46 3.74 -1.54
CA ALA A 625 -23.84 3.42 -0.26
C ALA A 625 -23.62 4.67 0.59
N ALA A 626 -23.69 4.49 1.90
CA ALA A 626 -23.36 5.49 2.90
C ALA A 626 -22.30 4.93 3.84
N GLY A 627 -21.18 5.63 3.94
CA GLY A 627 -20.02 5.26 4.74
C GLY A 627 -19.73 6.25 5.86
N LEU A 628 -19.20 5.76 6.96
CA LEU A 628 -18.75 6.55 8.11
C LEU A 628 -17.34 6.08 8.49
N ASP A 629 -16.35 6.96 8.36
CA ASP A 629 -14.98 6.73 8.83
C ASP A 629 -14.75 7.49 10.12
N CYS A 630 -14.59 6.78 11.23
CA CYS A 630 -14.33 7.34 12.55
C CYS A 630 -12.88 7.09 12.96
N TYR A 631 -12.13 8.14 13.19
CA TYR A 631 -10.80 8.10 13.78
C TYR A 631 -10.90 8.54 15.24
N LEU A 632 -10.42 7.71 16.15
CA LEU A 632 -10.42 8.05 17.56
C LEU A 632 -9.28 9.01 17.87
N LYS A 633 -9.32 9.65 19.05
CA LYS A 633 -8.22 10.50 19.52
C LYS A 633 -6.95 9.69 19.59
N GLN A 634 -5.84 10.23 19.03
CA GLN A 634 -4.52 9.68 19.23
C GLN A 634 -3.76 10.52 20.24
N SER A 635 -3.52 9.92 21.41
CA SER A 635 -2.78 10.51 22.53
C SER A 635 -1.60 9.64 22.98
N HIS A 636 -1.40 8.48 22.36
CA HIS A 636 -0.21 7.64 22.53
C HIS A 636 0.89 8.15 21.58
N ILE A 637 1.60 9.18 22.02
CA ILE A 637 2.58 9.92 21.24
C ILE A 637 3.96 9.88 21.88
N TYR A 638 4.99 10.06 21.07
CA TYR A 638 6.34 10.34 21.53
C TYR A 638 6.44 11.86 21.85
N SER A 639 6.28 12.22 23.13
CA SER A 639 6.17 13.61 23.53
C SER A 639 7.49 14.24 24.00
N ALA A 640 8.58 13.44 24.11
CA ALA A 640 9.89 14.01 24.46
C ALA A 640 10.34 15.01 23.38
N ASP A 641 10.90 16.12 23.84
CA ASP A 641 11.43 17.23 23.03
C ASP A 641 10.44 17.76 21.97
N ASP A 642 9.13 17.69 22.28
CA ASP A 642 8.04 18.05 21.36
C ASP A 642 8.12 17.38 19.98
N THR A 643 8.68 16.15 19.94
CA THR A 643 8.80 15.34 18.70
C THR A 643 7.44 15.08 18.05
N GLU A 644 6.39 14.84 18.83
CA GLU A 644 5.06 14.54 18.31
C GLU A 644 3.94 15.18 19.12
N THR A 645 2.85 15.55 18.43
CA THR A 645 1.64 16.13 19.04
C THR A 645 0.44 15.19 18.91
N ALA A 646 -0.42 15.18 19.96
CA ALA A 646 -1.68 14.45 19.94
C ALA A 646 -2.67 15.07 18.96
N THR A 647 -3.54 14.23 18.38
CA THR A 647 -4.61 14.70 17.48
C THR A 647 -5.99 14.32 18.02
N PRO A 648 -6.99 15.20 17.88
CA PRO A 648 -8.37 14.91 18.26
C PRO A 648 -8.97 13.82 17.36
N GLY A 649 -9.99 13.13 17.86
CA GLY A 649 -10.81 12.23 17.04
C GLY A 649 -11.74 13.01 16.12
N TYR A 650 -12.13 12.39 15.00
CA TYR A 650 -13.06 12.94 14.03
C TYR A 650 -13.84 11.84 13.31
N ALA A 651 -14.94 12.23 12.63
CA ALA A 651 -15.73 11.32 11.82
C ALA A 651 -16.06 11.95 10.47
N LEU A 652 -15.93 11.19 9.40
CA LEU A 652 -16.20 11.58 8.03
C LEU A 652 -17.39 10.79 7.50
N LEU A 653 -18.42 11.49 7.05
CA LEU A 653 -19.56 10.89 6.36
C LEU A 653 -19.31 10.90 4.86
N ASN A 654 -19.41 9.73 4.23
CA ASN A 654 -19.20 9.53 2.82
C ASN A 654 -20.44 8.95 2.16
N LEU A 655 -20.73 9.35 0.92
CA LEU A 655 -21.82 8.78 0.11
C LEU A 655 -21.25 8.34 -1.23
N SER A 656 -21.73 7.22 -1.75
CA SER A 656 -21.38 6.77 -3.08
C SER A 656 -22.55 6.16 -3.83
N ALA A 657 -22.50 6.22 -5.15
CA ALA A 657 -23.42 5.54 -6.04
C ALA A 657 -22.69 5.14 -7.32
N GLY A 658 -23.08 4.04 -7.92
CA GLY A 658 -22.49 3.59 -9.19
C GLY A 658 -23.46 2.74 -9.98
N THR A 659 -23.26 2.68 -11.30
CA THR A 659 -24.11 1.88 -12.20
C THR A 659 -23.37 1.53 -13.50
N ASP A 660 -23.71 0.40 -14.07
CA ASP A 660 -23.40 0.04 -15.46
C ASP A 660 -24.51 0.54 -16.39
N ILE A 661 -24.12 1.27 -17.43
CA ILE A 661 -25.02 1.72 -18.49
C ILE A 661 -25.00 0.71 -19.62
N GLN A 662 -26.14 0.14 -19.96
CA GLN A 662 -26.27 -0.86 -21.00
C GLN A 662 -27.19 -0.39 -22.12
N VAL A 663 -26.82 -0.69 -23.37
CA VAL A 663 -27.64 -0.48 -24.56
C VAL A 663 -27.72 -1.79 -25.34
N LYS A 664 -28.93 -2.26 -25.59
CA LYS A 664 -29.18 -3.55 -26.29
C LYS A 664 -28.45 -4.75 -25.62
N GLY A 665 -28.31 -4.70 -24.30
CA GLY A 665 -27.65 -5.77 -23.51
C GLY A 665 -26.12 -5.74 -23.55
N LYS A 666 -25.50 -4.72 -24.14
CA LYS A 666 -24.05 -4.49 -24.09
C LYS A 666 -23.74 -3.34 -23.13
N LYS A 667 -22.81 -3.53 -22.23
CA LYS A 667 -22.27 -2.48 -21.37
C LYS A 667 -21.52 -1.47 -22.22
N ILE A 668 -21.95 -0.21 -22.20
CA ILE A 668 -21.34 0.90 -22.96
C ILE A 668 -20.59 1.86 -22.06
N ALA A 669 -20.93 1.94 -20.77
CA ALA A 669 -20.22 2.77 -19.81
C ALA A 669 -20.45 2.25 -18.38
N GLU A 670 -19.57 2.63 -17.46
CA GLU A 670 -19.72 2.56 -16.01
C GLU A 670 -19.64 3.99 -15.49
N PHE A 671 -20.55 4.37 -14.59
CA PHE A 671 -20.56 5.69 -13.97
C PHE A 671 -20.57 5.57 -12.47
N TYR A 672 -19.70 6.35 -11.81
CA TYR A 672 -19.58 6.40 -10.34
C TYR A 672 -19.59 7.85 -9.89
N ILE A 673 -20.25 8.09 -8.76
CA ILE A 673 -20.22 9.35 -8.02
C ILE A 673 -19.93 9.04 -6.57
N THR A 674 -18.97 9.76 -5.98
CA THR A 674 -18.68 9.69 -4.54
C THR A 674 -18.63 11.08 -3.95
N ALA A 675 -19.05 11.22 -2.69
CA ALA A 675 -18.95 12.45 -1.93
C ALA A 675 -18.23 12.12 -0.61
N ASP A 676 -16.95 12.48 -0.55
CA ASP A 676 -16.11 12.27 0.62
C ASP A 676 -16.19 13.46 1.55
N ASN A 677 -16.18 13.20 2.88
CA ASN A 677 -16.32 14.24 3.88
C ASN A 677 -17.53 15.16 3.60
N LEU A 678 -18.70 14.57 3.36
CA LEU A 678 -19.93 15.27 2.91
C LEU A 678 -20.27 16.46 3.81
N LEU A 679 -20.03 16.36 5.12
CA LEU A 679 -20.33 17.40 6.09
C LEU A 679 -19.25 18.49 6.18
N ASN A 680 -18.22 18.42 5.36
CA ASN A 680 -17.08 19.36 5.34
C ASN A 680 -16.45 19.52 6.74
N MET A 681 -16.23 18.39 7.42
CA MET A 681 -15.53 18.36 8.71
C MET A 681 -14.08 18.79 8.51
N ALA A 682 -13.62 19.73 9.33
CA ALA A 682 -12.20 20.06 9.39
C ALA A 682 -11.49 19.03 10.29
N TYR A 683 -10.44 18.41 9.79
CA TYR A 683 -9.70 17.38 10.50
C TYR A 683 -8.22 17.38 10.15
N GLN A 684 -7.41 16.85 11.05
CA GLN A 684 -6.01 16.54 10.81
C GLN A 684 -5.81 15.04 11.05
N ASN A 685 -5.40 14.32 10.01
CA ASN A 685 -5.01 12.93 10.17
C ASN A 685 -3.71 12.88 11.01
N HIS A 686 -3.65 11.94 11.97
CA HIS A 686 -2.50 11.84 12.85
C HIS A 686 -1.18 11.63 12.11
N LEU A 687 -1.22 10.97 10.95
CA LEU A 687 -0.07 10.68 10.09
C LEU A 687 0.17 11.75 9.00
N SER A 688 -0.60 12.85 9.00
CA SER A 688 -0.28 13.99 8.13
C SER A 688 0.91 14.76 8.69
N ARG A 689 1.95 14.97 7.88
CA ARG A 689 3.10 15.78 8.26
C ARG A 689 2.73 17.25 8.38
N LEU A 690 1.72 17.70 7.65
CA LEU A 690 1.26 19.08 7.64
C LEU A 690 0.65 19.56 8.97
N LYS A 691 0.41 18.66 9.94
CA LYS A 691 -0.02 19.04 11.29
C LYS A 691 1.07 19.78 12.09
N TYR A 692 2.33 19.74 11.62
CA TYR A 692 3.47 20.40 12.25
C TYR A 692 3.77 21.78 11.66
N ALA A 693 3.10 22.17 10.57
CA ALA A 693 3.19 23.50 10.00
C ALA A 693 2.76 24.58 11.01
N ASP A 694 2.98 25.83 10.68
CA ASP A 694 2.85 26.98 11.57
C ASP A 694 1.48 27.14 12.23
N GLU A 695 1.49 27.73 13.40
CA GLU A 695 0.28 28.12 14.12
C GLU A 695 -0.31 29.39 13.50
N ASN A 696 -1.62 29.38 13.23
CA ASN A 696 -2.35 30.56 12.84
C ASN A 696 -2.47 31.51 14.05
N VAL A 697 -1.77 32.63 14.03
CA VAL A 697 -1.65 33.58 15.14
C VAL A 697 -2.99 34.21 15.54
N VAL A 698 -3.97 34.26 14.62
CA VAL A 698 -5.29 34.83 14.87
C VAL A 698 -6.21 33.85 15.58
N THR A 699 -6.13 32.54 15.20
CA THR A 699 -7.06 31.54 15.69
C THR A 699 -6.47 30.56 16.69
N GLY A 700 -5.14 30.53 16.87
CA GLY A 700 -4.40 29.59 17.71
C GLY A 700 -4.46 28.14 17.18
N ARG A 701 -4.80 27.92 15.89
CA ARG A 701 -4.81 26.59 15.27
C ARG A 701 -3.45 26.28 14.68
N ARG A 702 -2.87 25.17 15.10
CA ARG A 702 -1.58 24.72 14.60
C ARG A 702 -1.75 23.81 13.37
N GLY A 703 -0.84 23.96 12.41
CA GLY A 703 -0.70 23.11 11.24
C GLY A 703 -1.77 23.34 10.18
N VAL A 704 -1.65 22.63 9.07
CA VAL A 704 -2.57 22.68 7.92
C VAL A 704 -3.54 21.50 8.00
N TYR A 705 -4.82 21.78 7.72
CA TYR A 705 -5.90 20.78 7.78
C TYR A 705 -5.98 19.98 6.47
N ASN A 706 -6.43 18.73 6.60
CA ASN A 706 -6.66 17.87 5.44
C ASN A 706 -7.81 18.37 4.56
N MET A 707 -7.88 17.86 3.33
CA MET A 707 -8.89 18.21 2.33
C MET A 707 -10.30 18.15 2.90
N GLY A 708 -11.10 19.19 2.64
CA GLY A 708 -12.52 19.27 2.99
C GLY A 708 -13.39 18.37 2.11
N ARG A 709 -14.71 18.69 2.05
CA ARG A 709 -15.66 17.95 1.21
C ARG A 709 -15.19 17.90 -0.25
N ASN A 710 -15.22 16.68 -0.82
CA ASN A 710 -14.88 16.43 -2.21
C ASN A 710 -15.99 15.59 -2.87
N ILE A 711 -16.43 15.97 -4.07
CA ILE A 711 -17.35 15.17 -4.88
C ILE A 711 -16.60 14.74 -6.13
N THR A 712 -16.56 13.43 -6.35
CA THR A 712 -15.85 12.79 -7.46
C THR A 712 -16.85 12.20 -8.44
N PHE A 713 -16.64 12.46 -9.73
CA PHE A 713 -17.35 11.85 -10.85
C PHE A 713 -16.36 11.01 -11.65
N LYS A 714 -16.68 9.73 -11.85
CA LYS A 714 -15.86 8.83 -12.65
C LYS A 714 -16.69 8.16 -13.74
N LEU A 715 -16.18 8.16 -14.96
CA LEU A 715 -16.77 7.51 -16.12
C LEU A 715 -15.75 6.55 -16.73
N VAL A 716 -16.16 5.31 -16.97
CA VAL A 716 -15.37 4.29 -17.65
C VAL A 716 -16.13 3.82 -18.87
N VAL A 717 -15.54 3.94 -20.04
CA VAL A 717 -16.11 3.51 -21.33
C VAL A 717 -15.31 2.31 -21.84
N PRO A 718 -15.86 1.09 -21.77
CA PRO A 718 -15.19 -0.09 -22.32
C PRO A 718 -15.21 -0.06 -23.84
N ILE A 719 -14.12 -0.47 -24.45
CA ILE A 719 -13.95 -0.66 -25.91
C ILE A 719 -13.76 -2.16 -26.14
N SER A 720 -14.68 -2.78 -26.86
CA SER A 720 -14.58 -4.16 -27.31
C SER A 720 -14.71 -4.19 -28.84
N LEU A 721 -13.67 -4.70 -29.51
CA LEU A 721 -13.60 -4.81 -30.96
C LEU A 721 -13.72 -6.25 -31.40
#